data_7bfdf3e2a502686149fe0bfe9866a846
#
_entry.id   7bfdf3e2a502686149fe0bfe9866a846
#
_cell.length_a   1.000
_cell.length_b   1.000
_cell.length_c   1.000
_cell.angle_alpha   90.00
_cell.angle_beta   90.00
_cell.angle_gamma   90.00
#
_symmetry.space_group_name_H-M   'P 1'
#
loop_
_entity.id
_entity.type
_entity.pdbx_description
1 polymer ?
#
loop_
_entity_poly.entity_id
_entity_poly.type
_entity_poly.pdbx_seq_one_letter_code
_entity_poly.pdbx_strand_id
1 'polypeptide(L)'
;MSGNTEDNKNLRTEEKETAKNPETVNSTEIKQPAEAQSKEATAGAAQSVKTRSAKQGGKKKNTHKAAGKHNADRSARTGKRKRRRRVRKKKPTAAGIAGTVFTILLFVLAVFLGLTSRWAYKTWPRLNIEETIYHLTAPIEGTGGGIIEGFLLTCLLPSLVLLVLCIVYAVRNQGKKAFFRLKQTVALLSVLVILAECGIAWHRLGVGAFIRNQTNDDPFIEENYADPAGTAMEFPEKKRNLVYIFLESMENTYTDFAHGGGFENNYIPELTELAQENEDFSGSDEGLNGGLVFSETSYTIAGMLAQSSGLPLKVTLDSAFLTNKGRFNWMDTQEHFYQHATTLGDILEDQGYQQEIIMGSDGAFGGRELYYTEHGHFGILDYYYCLENGLIPEGYHHFWGFEDLMLFQVAKARLEELSKSDQPFHLTMLTVDTHFEDGYKCDLCRDDFGDDQYANAIACSSRQVSEFVRWIQEQDFYENTTIILCGDHTTMDSDFCDPVDPAYARKTYCTVINPAVEPADPGRRREYSTLDLFPTTLAAMGVRIEGDRLGLGTNLFSEQDTLVEQLGYAELQEKISHKSKFMEKLADIQVTEELMDQVQASATVDYYRTGDPNVLEIRAYNFKSLKEEFMKVELELVSSSAPEDVRTLEMTADEPEDGQALETYQMTWSGNLDVSGLDLTDVTATLRVTIVNGNTYEAGTFTGDLTEYLKDE
;
A
#
# COMPACT_ATOMS: atom_id res chain seq x y z
N MET A 1 -7.42 17.89 74.76
CA MET A 1 -7.23 16.81 75.74
C MET A 1 -6.36 15.81 74.97
N SER A 2 -5.08 15.96 75.18
CA SER A 2 -4.14 15.23 76.05
C SER A 2 -4.20 13.73 75.74
N GLY A 3 -3.17 13.07 75.48
CA GLY A 3 -1.73 13.25 75.57
C GLY A 3 -1.02 11.97 75.23
N ASN A 4 0.20 12.17 74.80
CA ASN A 4 1.43 11.58 75.29
C ASN A 4 1.73 10.09 74.90
N THR A 5 2.80 9.95 74.13
CA THR A 5 4.24 9.80 74.47
C THR A 5 4.60 8.37 74.88
N GLU A 6 5.58 7.74 74.37
CA GLU A 6 7.02 7.71 74.50
C GLU A 6 7.56 6.42 73.87
N ASP A 7 8.52 6.49 73.06
CA ASP A 7 9.97 6.33 73.26
C ASP A 7 10.53 4.91 73.49
N ASN A 8 11.44 4.45 72.64
CA ASN A 8 12.81 4.02 72.92
C ASN A 8 13.42 3.37 71.67
N LYS A 9 14.37 4.00 71.08
CA LYS A 9 15.85 4.08 71.29
C LYS A 9 16.61 2.75 71.30
N ASN A 10 17.52 2.71 70.31
CA ASN A 10 18.91 2.27 70.30
C ASN A 10 19.23 0.76 70.31
N LEU A 11 20.03 0.34 69.33
CA LEU A 11 21.45 0.13 69.53
C LEU A 11 22.22 -0.19 68.22
N ARG A 12 23.23 0.63 67.97
CA ARG A 12 24.34 0.40 67.04
C ARG A 12 25.16 -0.78 67.53
N THR A 13 25.78 -1.49 66.60
CA THR A 13 27.26 -1.79 66.71
C THR A 13 27.86 -2.02 65.33
N GLU A 14 28.92 -1.29 65.10
CA GLU A 14 29.93 -1.40 64.03
C GLU A 14 30.80 -2.65 64.23
N GLU A 15 31.46 -3.08 63.15
CA GLU A 15 32.89 -3.43 63.00
C GLU A 15 33.05 -4.03 61.61
N LYS A 16 33.71 -3.39 60.72
CA LYS A 16 35.10 -3.13 60.34
C LYS A 16 35.94 -4.35 59.95
N GLU A 17 36.46 -4.22 58.70
CA GLU A 17 37.75 -4.61 58.15
C GLU A 17 38.05 -6.12 58.01
N THR A 18 38.47 -6.54 56.84
CA THR A 18 39.84 -6.33 56.29
C THR A 18 39.99 -6.77 54.84
N ALA A 19 40.72 -5.96 54.13
CA ALA A 19 41.27 -6.21 52.78
C ALA A 19 42.30 -7.36 52.76
N LYS A 20 42.40 -8.04 51.61
CA LYS A 20 43.69 -8.45 50.98
C LYS A 20 43.47 -8.95 49.54
N ASN A 21 44.00 -8.24 48.59
CA ASN A 21 44.65 -8.69 47.35
C ASN A 21 46.12 -8.95 47.69
N PRO A 22 46.99 -9.53 46.87
CA PRO A 22 46.95 -9.98 45.49
C PRO A 22 47.57 -11.40 45.26
N GLU A 23 47.57 -11.90 44.02
CA GLU A 23 48.76 -12.38 43.30
C GLU A 23 48.45 -12.89 41.88
N THR A 24 49.09 -12.24 40.95
CA THR A 24 49.48 -12.63 39.60
C THR A 24 50.12 -14.03 39.53
N VAL A 25 49.88 -14.77 38.44
CA VAL A 25 50.89 -15.56 37.68
C VAL A 25 50.39 -15.98 36.29
N ASN A 26 51.07 -15.45 35.28
CA ASN A 26 51.63 -15.99 34.04
C ASN A 26 50.80 -16.58 32.92
N SER A 27 50.80 -15.82 31.86
CA SER A 27 51.23 -16.08 30.46
C SER A 27 51.64 -17.50 30.05
N THR A 28 51.00 -17.99 28.99
CA THR A 28 51.73 -18.78 27.99
C THR A 28 51.25 -18.41 26.58
N GLU A 29 52.17 -17.76 25.83
CA GLU A 29 52.19 -17.62 24.38
C GLU A 29 52.23 -18.97 23.69
N ILE A 30 51.57 -19.10 22.53
CA ILE A 30 52.13 -19.81 21.37
C ILE A 30 51.47 -19.26 20.10
N LYS A 31 52.20 -18.39 19.41
CA LYS A 31 52.65 -18.37 18.00
C LYS A 31 51.63 -18.55 16.88
N GLN A 32 51.51 -17.44 16.14
CA GLN A 32 51.32 -17.41 14.66
C GLN A 32 52.56 -18.01 13.94
N PRO A 33 52.42 -18.43 12.66
CA PRO A 33 53.17 -17.77 11.61
C PRO A 33 52.28 -17.40 10.40
N ALA A 34 52.36 -16.16 9.97
CA ALA A 34 53.24 -15.55 8.97
C ALA A 34 52.79 -15.75 7.53
N GLU A 35 52.38 -14.63 6.98
CA GLU A 35 52.45 -14.09 5.62
C GLU A 35 53.09 -14.91 4.50
N ALA A 36 52.42 -14.87 3.33
CA ALA A 36 53.13 -14.62 2.07
C ALA A 36 52.24 -13.87 1.08
N GLN A 37 52.70 -12.68 0.76
CA GLN A 37 52.26 -11.79 -0.33
C GLN A 37 52.57 -12.45 -1.68
N SER A 38 51.80 -12.21 -2.73
CA SER A 38 52.14 -11.29 -3.81
C SER A 38 51.36 -11.52 -5.08
N LYS A 39 50.83 -10.41 -5.59
CA LYS A 39 50.87 -9.82 -6.96
C LYS A 39 50.12 -10.44 -8.12
N GLU A 40 49.18 -9.60 -8.55
CA GLU A 40 48.98 -9.09 -9.94
C GLU A 40 49.39 -9.98 -11.14
N ALA A 41 48.46 -10.17 -12.07
CA ALA A 41 48.43 -9.47 -13.35
C ALA A 41 47.48 -10.14 -14.37
N THR A 42 46.59 -9.35 -14.86
CA THR A 42 46.13 -9.12 -16.24
C THR A 42 46.07 -10.26 -17.27
N ALA A 43 44.89 -10.31 -17.86
CA ALA A 43 44.57 -10.31 -19.31
C ALA A 43 44.92 -11.53 -20.18
N GLY A 44 43.95 -11.90 -20.99
CA GLY A 44 44.24 -12.31 -22.35
C GLY A 44 43.68 -13.64 -22.81
N ALA A 45 42.59 -13.54 -23.49
CA ALA A 45 42.20 -14.18 -24.76
C ALA A 45 42.79 -15.52 -25.24
N ALA A 46 41.86 -16.31 -25.73
CA ALA A 46 41.90 -17.02 -27.00
C ALA A 46 42.52 -18.42 -27.14
N GLN A 47 41.65 -19.24 -27.67
CA GLN A 47 41.89 -20.26 -28.72
C GLN A 47 42.67 -21.54 -28.45
N SER A 48 41.90 -22.58 -28.57
CA SER A 48 42.01 -23.66 -29.56
C SER A 48 43.12 -24.73 -29.46
N VAL A 49 42.69 -25.88 -29.91
CA VAL A 49 43.42 -26.94 -30.67
C VAL A 49 43.87 -28.20 -29.90
N LYS A 50 43.11 -29.26 -30.23
CA LYS A 50 43.51 -30.64 -30.58
C LYS A 50 44.88 -31.19 -30.08
N THR A 51 44.87 -32.38 -29.53
CA THR A 51 45.43 -33.64 -30.17
C THR A 51 45.43 -34.76 -29.14
N ARG A 52 44.86 -35.90 -29.46
CA ARG A 52 45.45 -37.18 -29.89
C ARG A 52 46.58 -37.77 -29.02
N SER A 53 46.34 -38.93 -28.46
CA SER A 53 47.01 -40.21 -28.78
C SER A 53 46.75 -41.21 -27.66
N ALA A 54 46.23 -42.34 -27.84
CA ALA A 54 46.74 -43.59 -28.43
C ALA A 54 47.67 -44.35 -27.47
N LYS A 55 47.26 -45.56 -27.12
CA LYS A 55 47.94 -46.86 -27.26
C LYS A 55 47.41 -47.88 -26.27
N GLN A 56 46.95 -48.95 -26.77
CA GLN A 56 47.58 -50.31 -26.97
C GLN A 56 47.44 -51.14 -25.69
N GLY A 57 47.16 -52.40 -25.73
CA GLY A 57 47.17 -53.51 -26.66
C GLY A 57 46.80 -54.74 -25.86
N GLY A 58 46.44 -55.76 -26.42
CA GLY A 58 47.04 -56.97 -26.82
C GLY A 58 46.11 -58.16 -26.60
N LYS A 59 45.83 -58.86 -27.62
CA LYS A 59 46.30 -60.18 -28.14
C LYS A 59 45.90 -61.40 -27.33
N LYS A 60 45.14 -62.36 -27.90
CA LYS A 60 45.65 -63.62 -28.59
C LYS A 60 44.44 -64.49 -28.87
N LYS A 61 44.25 -64.95 -30.13
CA LYS A 61 44.64 -66.21 -30.77
C LYS A 61 43.89 -67.43 -30.22
N ASN A 62 43.31 -68.29 -30.97
CA ASN A 62 43.61 -69.11 -32.19
C ASN A 62 42.39 -70.05 -32.37
N THR A 63 42.08 -70.71 -33.38
CA THR A 63 42.51 -71.28 -34.64
C THR A 63 41.52 -72.38 -35.03
N HIS A 64 41.49 -72.58 -36.33
CA HIS A 64 41.37 -73.79 -37.19
C HIS A 64 39.98 -74.24 -37.70
N LYS A 65 39.87 -74.12 -38.98
CA LYS A 65 39.92 -75.16 -40.06
C LYS A 65 38.61 -76.02 -40.07
N ALA A 66 38.05 -76.32 -41.21
CA ALA A 66 38.38 -76.60 -42.53
C ALA A 66 37.16 -76.74 -43.46
N ALA A 67 37.33 -76.33 -44.71
CA ALA A 67 37.01 -76.93 -45.98
C ALA A 67 35.77 -77.84 -46.17
N GLY A 68 35.04 -77.54 -47.19
CA GLY A 68 34.14 -78.48 -47.88
C GLY A 68 33.33 -77.80 -48.99
N LYS A 69 33.66 -78.18 -50.17
CA LYS A 69 33.20 -77.79 -51.53
C LYS A 69 31.74 -78.06 -51.80
N HIS A 70 31.23 -77.34 -52.71
CA HIS A 70 30.41 -77.62 -53.92
C HIS A 70 28.97 -77.12 -53.95
N ASN A 71 28.79 -76.44 -54.99
CA ASN A 71 27.78 -76.41 -56.06
C ASN A 71 26.66 -75.37 -55.97
N ALA A 72 26.66 -74.73 -57.09
CA ALA A 72 25.69 -73.79 -57.64
C ALA A 72 24.23 -74.20 -57.44
N ASP A 73 23.41 -73.24 -57.09
CA ASP A 73 22.21 -73.09 -57.90
C ASP A 73 21.73 -71.59 -57.86
N ARG A 74 21.41 -71.16 -59.09
CA ARG A 74 20.83 -69.82 -59.34
C ARG A 74 19.37 -69.84 -58.93
N SER A 75 19.00 -68.99 -57.97
CA SER A 75 17.63 -68.55 -57.95
C SER A 75 17.56 -67.06 -57.58
N ALA A 76 16.98 -66.32 -58.45
CA ALA A 76 16.71 -64.89 -58.33
C ALA A 76 15.83 -64.57 -57.09
N ARG A 77 16.39 -63.93 -56.08
CA ARG A 77 15.58 -63.30 -55.02
C ARG A 77 15.40 -61.82 -55.34
N THR A 78 14.25 -61.51 -55.93
CA THR A 78 13.68 -60.19 -56.03
C THR A 78 13.59 -59.58 -54.63
N GLY A 79 14.44 -58.57 -54.37
CA GLY A 79 14.38 -57.76 -53.16
C GLY A 79 13.08 -56.95 -53.12
N LYS A 80 12.11 -57.39 -52.35
CA LYS A 80 10.96 -56.59 -51.97
C LYS A 80 11.44 -55.40 -51.08
N ARG A 81 11.73 -54.23 -51.71
CA ARG A 81 11.80 -52.94 -51.04
C ARG A 81 10.48 -52.73 -50.37
N LYS A 82 10.42 -52.90 -49.02
CA LYS A 82 9.32 -52.45 -48.21
C LYS A 82 9.13 -50.93 -48.42
N ARG A 83 8.20 -50.53 -49.31
CA ARG A 83 7.69 -49.18 -49.41
C ARG A 83 7.16 -48.83 -48.03
N ARG A 84 7.91 -47.99 -47.26
CA ARG A 84 7.37 -47.30 -46.08
C ARG A 84 6.13 -46.53 -46.53
N ARG A 85 4.93 -47.06 -46.27
CA ARG A 85 3.68 -46.34 -46.43
C ARG A 85 3.83 -45.04 -45.65
N ARG A 86 3.95 -43.90 -46.33
CA ARG A 86 3.76 -42.57 -45.72
C ARG A 86 2.35 -42.60 -45.13
N VAL A 87 2.26 -42.74 -43.81
CA VAL A 87 1.01 -42.57 -43.09
C VAL A 87 0.57 -41.11 -43.32
N ARG A 88 -0.47 -40.93 -44.12
CA ARG A 88 -1.10 -39.63 -44.32
C ARG A 88 -1.50 -39.12 -42.94
N LYS A 89 -0.84 -38.05 -42.46
CA LYS A 89 -1.25 -37.38 -41.21
C LYS A 89 -2.72 -36.98 -41.39
N LYS A 90 -3.61 -37.51 -40.57
CA LYS A 90 -5.01 -37.05 -40.50
C LYS A 90 -4.96 -35.54 -40.13
N LYS A 91 -5.67 -34.73 -40.91
CA LYS A 91 -5.87 -33.32 -40.54
C LYS A 91 -6.53 -33.28 -39.16
N PRO A 92 -6.08 -32.41 -38.23
CA PRO A 92 -6.71 -32.29 -36.94
C PRO A 92 -8.18 -31.86 -37.13
N THR A 93 -9.06 -32.43 -36.33
CA THR A 93 -10.46 -32.02 -36.26
C THR A 93 -10.58 -30.69 -35.49
N ALA A 94 -11.62 -29.89 -35.75
CA ALA A 94 -11.88 -28.64 -34.99
C ALA A 94 -11.88 -28.89 -33.48
N ALA A 95 -12.53 -29.94 -33.02
CA ALA A 95 -12.53 -30.34 -31.60
C ALA A 95 -11.11 -30.70 -31.09
N GLY A 96 -10.26 -31.30 -31.95
CA GLY A 96 -8.87 -31.59 -31.59
C GLY A 96 -8.01 -30.34 -31.44
N ILE A 97 -8.28 -29.30 -32.25
CA ILE A 97 -7.62 -27.99 -32.17
C ILE A 97 -8.10 -27.27 -30.90
N ALA A 98 -9.41 -27.14 -30.69
CA ALA A 98 -9.99 -26.51 -29.52
C ALA A 98 -9.48 -27.12 -28.19
N GLY A 99 -9.45 -28.46 -28.11
CA GLY A 99 -8.88 -29.12 -26.91
C GLY A 99 -7.36 -28.96 -26.77
N THR A 100 -6.62 -28.58 -27.82
CA THR A 100 -5.20 -28.24 -27.72
C THR A 100 -5.03 -26.81 -27.20
N VAL A 101 -5.79 -25.88 -27.74
CA VAL A 101 -5.82 -24.48 -27.28
C VAL A 101 -6.19 -24.44 -25.79
N PHE A 102 -7.28 -25.10 -25.39
CA PHE A 102 -7.68 -25.20 -23.98
C PHE A 102 -6.57 -25.74 -23.08
N THR A 103 -5.87 -26.83 -23.50
CA THR A 103 -4.77 -27.37 -22.70
C THR A 103 -3.60 -26.39 -22.56
N ILE A 104 -3.28 -25.66 -23.66
CA ILE A 104 -2.20 -24.65 -23.62
C ILE A 104 -2.57 -23.51 -22.66
N LEU A 105 -3.78 -22.96 -22.78
CA LEU A 105 -4.25 -21.90 -21.93
C LEU A 105 -4.27 -22.34 -20.45
N LEU A 106 -4.78 -23.55 -20.16
CA LEU A 106 -4.78 -24.11 -18.81
C LEU A 106 -3.37 -24.29 -18.24
N PHE A 107 -2.43 -24.73 -19.07
CA PHE A 107 -1.03 -24.90 -18.65
C PHE A 107 -0.34 -23.57 -18.40
N VAL A 108 -0.53 -22.59 -19.28
CA VAL A 108 0.02 -21.26 -19.11
C VAL A 108 -0.58 -20.57 -17.88
N LEU A 109 -1.89 -20.72 -17.67
CA LEU A 109 -2.57 -20.21 -16.45
C LEU A 109 -1.99 -20.86 -15.18
N ALA A 110 -1.77 -22.16 -15.15
CA ALA A 110 -1.16 -22.84 -14.02
C ALA A 110 0.24 -22.30 -13.68
N VAL A 111 1.05 -22.06 -14.72
CA VAL A 111 2.40 -21.50 -14.53
C VAL A 111 2.32 -20.03 -14.11
N PHE A 112 1.44 -19.26 -14.74
CA PHE A 112 1.23 -17.85 -14.40
C PHE A 112 0.80 -17.70 -12.94
N LEU A 113 -0.20 -18.48 -12.47
CA LEU A 113 -0.63 -18.47 -11.08
C LEU A 113 0.50 -18.84 -10.11
N GLY A 114 1.30 -19.86 -10.44
CA GLY A 114 2.45 -20.24 -9.61
C GLY A 114 3.53 -19.16 -9.55
N LEU A 115 3.80 -18.48 -10.67
CA LEU A 115 4.75 -17.36 -10.70
C LEU A 115 4.21 -16.15 -9.91
N THR A 116 2.94 -15.81 -10.11
CA THR A 116 2.27 -14.71 -9.40
C THR A 116 2.20 -14.98 -7.91
N SER A 117 1.80 -16.19 -7.51
CA SER A 117 1.77 -16.61 -6.11
C SER A 117 3.17 -16.48 -5.47
N ARG A 118 4.21 -17.00 -6.14
CA ARG A 118 5.59 -16.88 -5.65
C ARG A 118 6.03 -15.41 -5.55
N TRP A 119 5.76 -14.61 -6.57
CA TRP A 119 6.10 -13.18 -6.58
C TRP A 119 5.37 -12.45 -5.45
N ALA A 120 4.05 -12.62 -5.35
CA ALA A 120 3.25 -11.98 -4.29
C ALA A 120 3.73 -12.35 -2.88
N TYR A 121 4.04 -13.64 -2.62
CA TYR A 121 4.54 -14.06 -1.31
C TYR A 121 5.99 -13.66 -1.02
N LYS A 122 6.76 -13.33 -2.06
CA LYS A 122 8.08 -12.74 -1.86
C LYS A 122 7.96 -11.25 -1.56
N THR A 123 7.08 -10.55 -2.27
CA THR A 123 6.89 -9.11 -2.14
C THR A 123 6.09 -8.76 -0.87
N TRP A 124 5.07 -9.57 -0.51
CA TRP A 124 4.23 -9.36 0.67
C TRP A 124 4.06 -10.64 1.49
N PRO A 125 5.02 -11.00 2.34
CA PRO A 125 4.99 -12.27 3.09
C PRO A 125 3.82 -12.39 4.06
N ARG A 126 3.35 -11.26 4.59
CA ARG A 126 2.30 -11.16 5.61
C ARG A 126 0.94 -10.70 5.07
N LEU A 127 0.83 -10.53 3.75
CA LEU A 127 -0.40 -10.10 3.09
C LEU A 127 -1.59 -10.95 3.54
N ASN A 128 -2.64 -10.30 4.01
CA ASN A 128 -3.92 -10.89 4.35
C ASN A 128 -4.97 -10.61 3.27
N ILE A 129 -6.15 -11.24 3.39
CA ILE A 129 -7.20 -11.09 2.38
C ILE A 129 -7.85 -9.69 2.44
N GLU A 130 -7.98 -9.09 3.60
CA GLU A 130 -8.59 -7.77 3.78
C GLU A 130 -7.73 -6.70 3.11
N GLU A 131 -6.43 -6.70 3.40
CA GLU A 131 -5.44 -5.85 2.76
C GLU A 131 -5.37 -6.09 1.24
N THR A 132 -5.43 -7.36 0.80
CA THR A 132 -5.49 -7.71 -0.63
C THR A 132 -6.71 -7.09 -1.29
N ILE A 133 -7.89 -7.18 -0.66
CA ILE A 133 -9.12 -6.59 -1.20
C ILE A 133 -8.98 -5.07 -1.23
N TYR A 134 -8.49 -4.46 -0.17
CA TYR A 134 -8.30 -3.02 -0.11
C TYR A 134 -7.42 -2.52 -1.27
N HIS A 135 -6.23 -3.08 -1.45
CA HIS A 135 -5.33 -2.68 -2.53
C HIS A 135 -5.82 -3.02 -3.94
N LEU A 136 -6.70 -4.00 -4.10
CA LEU A 136 -7.37 -4.27 -5.38
C LEU A 136 -8.51 -3.30 -5.67
N THR A 137 -9.00 -2.59 -4.66
CA THR A 137 -10.10 -1.60 -4.77
C THR A 137 -9.61 -0.16 -4.65
N ALA A 138 -8.40 0.06 -4.15
CA ALA A 138 -7.76 1.36 -4.12
C ALA A 138 -7.15 1.73 -5.49
N PRO A 139 -6.98 3.03 -5.80
CA PRO A 139 -6.26 3.46 -7.00
C PRO A 139 -4.86 2.86 -7.05
N ILE A 140 -4.47 2.40 -8.23
CA ILE A 140 -3.07 1.98 -8.49
C ILE A 140 -2.17 3.17 -8.88
N GLU A 141 -2.74 4.33 -9.04
CA GLU A 141 -2.03 5.59 -9.25
C GLU A 141 -1.13 5.86 -8.04
N GLY A 142 0.11 6.26 -8.30
CA GLY A 142 1.12 6.40 -7.25
C GLY A 142 1.83 5.11 -6.83
N THR A 143 1.47 3.92 -7.36
CA THR A 143 2.19 2.68 -7.04
C THR A 143 3.63 2.74 -7.57
N GLY A 144 4.60 2.42 -6.72
CA GLY A 144 6.02 2.39 -7.09
C GLY A 144 6.29 1.55 -8.35
N GLY A 145 6.92 2.16 -9.35
CA GLY A 145 7.18 1.53 -10.65
C GLY A 145 7.92 0.18 -10.57
N GLY A 146 8.74 -0.03 -9.54
CA GLY A 146 9.47 -1.26 -9.30
C GLY A 146 8.58 -2.49 -9.05
N ILE A 147 7.46 -2.31 -8.36
CA ILE A 147 6.49 -3.40 -8.10
C ILE A 147 5.84 -3.85 -9.40
N ILE A 148 5.39 -2.90 -10.23
CA ILE A 148 4.77 -3.18 -11.53
C ILE A 148 5.79 -3.83 -12.46
N GLU A 149 7.01 -3.29 -12.55
CA GLU A 149 8.09 -3.86 -13.37
C GLU A 149 8.44 -5.28 -12.91
N GLY A 150 8.57 -5.49 -11.62
CA GLY A 150 8.79 -6.81 -11.01
C GLY A 150 7.74 -7.82 -11.43
N PHE A 151 6.46 -7.49 -11.36
CA PHE A 151 5.35 -8.34 -11.82
C PHE A 151 5.44 -8.62 -13.32
N LEU A 152 5.65 -7.59 -14.13
CA LEU A 152 5.72 -7.73 -15.59
C LEU A 152 6.89 -8.64 -16.00
N LEU A 153 8.07 -8.48 -15.42
CA LEU A 153 9.26 -9.24 -15.77
C LEU A 153 9.24 -10.66 -15.20
N THR A 154 8.75 -10.88 -14.00
CA THR A 154 8.80 -12.20 -13.34
C THR A 154 7.58 -13.07 -13.60
N CYS A 155 6.41 -12.49 -13.84
CA CYS A 155 5.16 -13.23 -14.01
C CYS A 155 4.63 -13.19 -15.45
N LEU A 156 4.39 -11.99 -16.00
CA LEU A 156 3.71 -11.84 -17.27
C LEU A 156 4.60 -12.26 -18.46
N LEU A 157 5.79 -11.67 -18.57
CA LEU A 157 6.69 -11.93 -19.69
C LEU A 157 7.09 -13.41 -19.84
N PRO A 158 7.51 -14.15 -18.77
CA PRO A 158 7.78 -15.58 -18.88
C PRO A 158 6.56 -16.39 -19.29
N SER A 159 5.37 -16.03 -18.85
CA SER A 159 4.11 -16.70 -19.20
C SER A 159 3.76 -16.49 -20.67
N LEU A 160 3.97 -15.31 -21.24
CA LEU A 160 3.79 -15.03 -22.67
C LEU A 160 4.81 -15.78 -23.52
N VAL A 161 6.08 -15.82 -23.12
CA VAL A 161 7.11 -16.62 -23.79
C VAL A 161 6.73 -18.11 -23.79
N LEU A 162 6.27 -18.62 -22.65
CA LEU A 162 5.80 -20.00 -22.52
C LEU A 162 4.61 -20.28 -23.46
N LEU A 163 3.65 -19.37 -23.54
CA LEU A 163 2.51 -19.47 -24.46
C LEU A 163 2.98 -19.64 -25.90
N VAL A 164 3.89 -18.78 -26.35
CA VAL A 164 4.46 -18.86 -27.73
C VAL A 164 5.16 -20.20 -27.95
N LEU A 165 5.99 -20.63 -26.99
CA LEU A 165 6.70 -21.93 -27.10
C LEU A 165 5.71 -23.11 -27.15
N CYS A 166 4.65 -23.10 -26.36
CA CYS A 166 3.61 -24.12 -26.37
C CYS A 166 2.85 -24.16 -27.71
N ILE A 167 2.53 -23.00 -28.29
CA ILE A 167 1.88 -22.91 -29.60
C ILE A 167 2.80 -23.51 -30.69
N VAL A 168 4.07 -23.10 -30.75
CA VAL A 168 5.06 -23.61 -31.70
C VAL A 168 5.22 -25.12 -31.55
N TYR A 169 5.32 -25.62 -30.31
CA TYR A 169 5.43 -27.06 -30.06
C TYR A 169 4.17 -27.81 -30.50
N ALA A 170 2.98 -27.32 -30.21
CA ALA A 170 1.71 -27.91 -30.61
C ALA A 170 1.56 -27.99 -32.12
N VAL A 171 1.85 -26.89 -32.84
CA VAL A 171 1.79 -26.86 -34.32
C VAL A 171 2.73 -27.89 -34.93
N ARG A 172 3.96 -28.05 -34.40
CA ARG A 172 4.95 -29.03 -34.89
C ARG A 172 4.59 -30.49 -34.59
N ASN A 173 3.86 -30.75 -33.51
CA ASN A 173 3.61 -32.11 -33.02
C ASN A 173 2.15 -32.58 -33.15
N GLN A 174 1.27 -31.75 -33.66
CA GLN A 174 -0.14 -32.09 -33.90
C GLN A 174 -0.28 -33.37 -34.77
N GLY A 175 -1.15 -34.27 -34.33
CA GLY A 175 -1.37 -35.56 -35.02
C GLY A 175 -0.47 -36.72 -34.54
N LYS A 176 0.50 -36.51 -33.65
CA LYS A 176 1.28 -37.59 -33.02
C LYS A 176 0.52 -38.19 -31.84
N LYS A 177 0.46 -39.55 -31.73
CA LYS A 177 -0.19 -40.23 -30.59
C LYS A 177 0.45 -39.84 -29.23
N ALA A 178 1.77 -39.63 -29.22
CA ALA A 178 2.48 -39.19 -28.02
C ALA A 178 2.05 -37.78 -27.58
N PHE A 179 1.78 -36.89 -28.55
CA PHE A 179 1.29 -35.54 -28.23
C PHE A 179 -0.11 -35.56 -27.59
N PHE A 180 -0.98 -36.46 -28.03
CA PHE A 180 -2.31 -36.62 -27.43
C PHE A 180 -2.23 -37.04 -25.98
N ARG A 181 -1.37 -38.01 -25.61
CA ARG A 181 -1.16 -38.46 -24.23
C ARG A 181 -0.53 -37.35 -23.40
N LEU A 182 0.51 -36.69 -23.93
CA LEU A 182 1.16 -35.55 -23.27
C LEU A 182 0.15 -34.47 -22.92
N LYS A 183 -0.73 -34.12 -23.88
CA LYS A 183 -1.78 -33.11 -23.65
C LYS A 183 -2.71 -33.46 -22.51
N GLN A 184 -3.15 -34.73 -22.42
CA GLN A 184 -4.00 -35.18 -21.31
C GLN A 184 -3.27 -35.11 -19.96
N THR A 185 -2.00 -35.55 -19.93
CA THR A 185 -1.19 -35.48 -18.70
C THR A 185 -0.94 -34.03 -18.28
N VAL A 186 -0.59 -33.16 -19.24
CA VAL A 186 -0.38 -31.72 -18.96
C VAL A 186 -1.65 -31.07 -18.45
N ALA A 187 -2.81 -31.34 -19.08
CA ALA A 187 -4.08 -30.80 -18.61
C ALA A 187 -4.41 -31.23 -17.17
N LEU A 188 -4.21 -32.52 -16.86
CA LEU A 188 -4.44 -33.03 -15.51
C LEU A 188 -3.50 -32.38 -14.48
N LEU A 189 -2.20 -32.32 -14.79
CA LEU A 189 -1.22 -31.70 -13.91
C LEU A 189 -1.49 -30.20 -13.72
N SER A 190 -1.89 -29.50 -14.80
CA SER A 190 -2.25 -28.07 -14.70
C SER A 190 -3.44 -27.84 -13.74
N VAL A 191 -4.48 -28.69 -13.83
CA VAL A 191 -5.61 -28.59 -12.88
C VAL A 191 -5.13 -28.82 -11.45
N LEU A 192 -4.28 -29.85 -11.24
CA LEU A 192 -3.76 -30.13 -9.89
C LEU A 192 -2.91 -28.98 -9.34
N VAL A 193 -2.08 -28.35 -10.21
CA VAL A 193 -1.29 -27.17 -9.81
C VAL A 193 -2.20 -26.00 -9.47
N ILE A 194 -3.20 -25.69 -10.31
CA ILE A 194 -4.15 -24.59 -10.03
C ILE A 194 -4.87 -24.84 -8.70
N LEU A 195 -5.37 -26.05 -8.46
CA LEU A 195 -6.03 -26.38 -7.20
C LEU A 195 -5.08 -26.26 -5.99
N ALA A 196 -3.82 -26.64 -6.16
CA ALA A 196 -2.81 -26.48 -5.11
C ALA A 196 -2.51 -25.02 -4.84
N GLU A 197 -2.30 -24.19 -5.87
CA GLU A 197 -2.07 -22.76 -5.72
C GLU A 197 -3.28 -22.04 -5.09
N CYS A 198 -4.50 -22.36 -5.51
CA CYS A 198 -5.71 -21.85 -4.87
C CYS A 198 -5.79 -22.24 -3.39
N GLY A 199 -5.43 -23.48 -3.05
CA GLY A 199 -5.42 -23.95 -1.67
C GLY A 199 -4.34 -23.26 -0.82
N ILE A 200 -3.16 -23.02 -1.40
CA ILE A 200 -2.08 -22.27 -0.75
C ILE A 200 -2.50 -20.82 -0.51
N ALA A 201 -3.04 -20.16 -1.53
CA ALA A 201 -3.54 -18.80 -1.43
C ALA A 201 -4.66 -18.67 -0.38
N TRP A 202 -5.63 -19.59 -0.42
CA TRP A 202 -6.71 -19.66 0.58
C TRP A 202 -6.19 -19.72 2.02
N HIS A 203 -5.16 -20.53 2.24
CA HIS A 203 -4.60 -20.70 3.59
C HIS A 203 -3.74 -19.51 4.00
N ARG A 204 -2.85 -19.03 3.10
CA ARG A 204 -1.91 -17.95 3.43
C ARG A 204 -2.60 -16.58 3.60
N LEU A 205 -3.57 -16.28 2.76
CA LEU A 205 -4.35 -15.05 2.88
C LEU A 205 -5.39 -15.08 4.01
N GLY A 206 -5.55 -16.19 4.72
CA GLY A 206 -6.51 -16.28 5.81
C GLY A 206 -7.98 -16.25 5.35
N VAL A 207 -8.28 -16.54 4.05
CA VAL A 207 -9.63 -16.44 3.48
C VAL A 207 -10.69 -17.15 4.30
N GLY A 208 -10.36 -18.32 4.87
CA GLY A 208 -11.31 -19.08 5.70
C GLY A 208 -11.62 -18.39 7.04
N ALA A 209 -10.67 -17.68 7.65
CA ALA A 209 -10.89 -16.87 8.83
C ALA A 209 -11.72 -15.65 8.49
N PHE A 210 -11.35 -14.94 7.44
CA PHE A 210 -12.08 -13.77 6.94
C PHE A 210 -13.56 -14.07 6.67
N ILE A 211 -13.89 -15.15 5.94
CA ILE A 211 -15.30 -15.51 5.68
C ILE A 211 -16.04 -15.82 6.99
N ARG A 212 -15.41 -16.50 7.95
CA ARG A 212 -16.04 -16.72 9.26
C ARG A 212 -16.28 -15.41 9.99
N ASN A 213 -15.30 -14.52 10.00
CA ASN A 213 -15.40 -13.22 10.67
C ASN A 213 -16.48 -12.35 10.04
N GLN A 214 -16.59 -12.34 8.70
CA GLN A 214 -17.66 -11.63 7.97
C GLN A 214 -19.06 -12.18 8.21
N THR A 215 -19.19 -13.40 8.68
CA THR A 215 -20.50 -13.99 9.04
C THR A 215 -20.83 -13.84 10.53
N ASN A 216 -19.88 -13.39 11.33
CA ASN A 216 -20.02 -13.20 12.77
C ASN A 216 -20.12 -11.71 13.08
N ASP A 217 -21.34 -11.18 13.14
CA ASP A 217 -21.60 -9.81 13.53
C ASP A 217 -21.41 -9.69 15.05
N ASP A 218 -20.38 -8.96 15.47
CA ASP A 218 -20.01 -8.81 16.89
C ASP A 218 -20.22 -7.33 17.28
N PRO A 219 -21.00 -7.04 18.32
CA PRO A 219 -21.22 -5.67 18.79
C PRO A 219 -20.02 -5.10 19.55
N PHE A 220 -18.91 -5.83 19.68
CA PHE A 220 -17.76 -5.47 20.49
C PHE A 220 -17.25 -4.06 20.22
N ILE A 221 -17.10 -3.68 18.94
CA ILE A 221 -16.63 -2.32 18.58
C ILE A 221 -17.65 -1.27 19.06
N GLU A 222 -18.94 -1.48 18.79
CA GLU A 222 -20.01 -0.55 19.24
C GLU A 222 -20.08 -0.42 20.77
N GLU A 223 -19.95 -1.54 21.49
CA GLU A 223 -20.01 -1.58 22.97
C GLU A 223 -18.79 -0.92 23.64
N ASN A 224 -17.65 -0.88 22.95
CA ASN A 224 -16.40 -0.32 23.47
C ASN A 224 -16.03 1.03 22.85
N TYR A 225 -16.82 1.55 21.92
CA TYR A 225 -16.59 2.83 21.27
C TYR A 225 -16.96 3.98 22.18
N ALA A 226 -15.99 4.81 22.54
CA ALA A 226 -16.21 6.09 23.17
C ALA A 226 -16.39 7.16 22.07
N ASP A 227 -17.63 7.60 21.86
CA ASP A 227 -17.98 8.54 20.79
C ASP A 227 -17.29 9.90 20.98
N PRO A 228 -16.35 10.30 20.12
CA PRO A 228 -15.65 11.57 20.29
C PRO A 228 -16.57 12.78 20.13
N ALA A 229 -17.64 12.67 19.32
CA ALA A 229 -18.61 13.76 19.17
C ALA A 229 -19.48 13.97 20.40
N GLY A 230 -19.70 12.92 21.20
CA GLY A 230 -20.47 12.94 22.43
C GLY A 230 -19.64 13.15 23.71
N THR A 231 -18.31 12.99 23.62
CA THR A 231 -17.42 13.07 24.79
C THR A 231 -17.03 14.51 25.08
N ALA A 232 -17.18 14.95 26.34
CA ALA A 232 -16.76 16.30 26.75
C ALA A 232 -15.22 16.40 26.72
N MET A 233 -14.71 17.41 26.02
CA MET A 233 -13.30 17.73 25.93
C MET A 233 -13.05 19.18 26.35
N GLU A 234 -12.12 19.40 27.29
CA GLU A 234 -11.73 20.71 27.75
C GLU A 234 -10.32 21.05 27.26
N PHE A 235 -10.24 21.98 26.32
CA PHE A 235 -8.98 22.48 25.80
C PHE A 235 -8.33 23.49 26.72
N PRO A 236 -6.98 23.55 26.78
CA PRO A 236 -6.30 24.60 27.54
C PRO A 236 -6.59 25.99 26.95
N GLU A 237 -6.58 27.05 27.80
CA GLU A 237 -6.80 28.43 27.34
C GLU A 237 -5.80 28.83 26.22
N LYS A 238 -4.52 28.48 26.40
CA LYS A 238 -3.51 28.56 25.33
C LYS A 238 -3.38 27.22 24.67
N LYS A 239 -3.95 27.10 23.46
CA LYS A 239 -3.88 25.89 22.65
C LYS A 239 -2.46 25.63 22.17
N ARG A 240 -2.02 24.38 22.24
CA ARG A 240 -0.69 23.97 21.78
C ARG A 240 -0.73 23.62 20.30
N ASN A 241 0.34 23.89 19.60
CA ASN A 241 0.55 23.34 18.24
C ASN A 241 0.81 21.85 18.31
N LEU A 242 0.50 21.16 17.23
CA LEU A 242 0.78 19.75 17.04
C LEU A 242 1.64 19.52 15.78
N VAL A 243 2.72 18.77 15.94
CA VAL A 243 3.46 18.17 14.82
C VAL A 243 3.33 16.65 14.96
N TYR A 244 2.63 16.01 14.03
CA TYR A 244 2.41 14.57 14.01
C TYR A 244 3.19 13.95 12.87
N ILE A 245 4.16 13.10 13.17
CA ILE A 245 5.03 12.48 12.15
C ILE A 245 4.77 10.98 12.12
N PHE A 246 4.10 10.53 11.07
CA PHE A 246 4.01 9.12 10.73
C PHE A 246 5.34 8.69 10.10
N LEU A 247 6.01 7.77 10.76
CA LEU A 247 7.27 7.19 10.31
C LEU A 247 6.95 5.90 9.55
N GLU A 248 7.08 5.94 8.23
CA GLU A 248 6.81 4.77 7.39
C GLU A 248 7.53 3.53 7.90
N SER A 249 6.77 2.46 8.21
CA SER A 249 7.28 1.14 8.61
C SER A 249 8.28 1.14 9.79
N MET A 250 8.26 2.17 10.65
CA MET A 250 9.24 2.32 11.73
C MET A 250 8.82 1.55 12.99
N GLU A 251 9.73 0.71 13.48
CA GLU A 251 9.50 -0.17 14.63
C GLU A 251 10.56 -0.01 15.71
N ASN A 252 10.18 -0.18 16.97
CA ASN A 252 11.13 -0.36 18.04
C ASN A 252 11.85 -1.71 17.98
N THR A 253 11.36 -2.66 17.16
CA THR A 253 12.06 -3.91 16.79
C THR A 253 13.47 -3.65 16.27
N TYR A 254 13.73 -2.50 15.62
CA TYR A 254 15.00 -2.15 15.00
C TYR A 254 16.09 -1.71 15.99
N THR A 255 15.76 -1.59 17.27
CA THR A 255 16.77 -1.42 18.32
C THR A 255 17.48 -2.74 18.63
N ASP A 256 18.57 -2.67 19.40
CA ASP A 256 19.26 -3.85 19.88
C ASP A 256 18.53 -4.50 21.08
N PHE A 257 18.96 -5.71 21.44
CA PHE A 257 18.41 -6.46 22.56
C PHE A 257 18.50 -5.71 23.91
N ALA A 258 19.50 -4.84 24.09
CA ALA A 258 19.66 -4.07 25.33
C ALA A 258 18.57 -3.01 25.48
N HIS A 259 18.04 -2.50 24.37
CA HIS A 259 16.96 -1.54 24.33
C HIS A 259 15.59 -2.19 24.06
N GLY A 260 15.47 -3.51 24.20
CA GLY A 260 14.23 -4.24 24.04
C GLY A 260 13.85 -4.58 22.60
N GLY A 261 14.76 -4.36 21.63
CA GLY A 261 14.55 -4.66 20.22
C GLY A 261 14.75 -6.12 19.83
N GLY A 262 14.61 -6.39 18.55
CA GLY A 262 14.67 -7.74 17.97
C GLY A 262 16.02 -8.12 17.36
N PHE A 263 17.02 -7.25 17.40
CA PHE A 263 18.30 -7.40 16.71
C PHE A 263 19.53 -7.33 17.66
N GLU A 264 20.67 -7.74 17.16
CA GLU A 264 21.96 -7.56 17.86
C GLU A 264 22.47 -6.11 17.74
N ASN A 265 22.21 -5.47 16.59
CA ASN A 265 22.59 -4.09 16.30
C ASN A 265 21.40 -3.15 16.48
N ASN A 266 21.67 -1.95 16.95
CA ASN A 266 20.70 -0.88 16.95
C ASN A 266 20.74 -0.16 15.58
N TYR A 267 19.69 -0.29 14.78
CA TYR A 267 19.57 0.38 13.48
C TYR A 267 19.01 1.80 13.60
N ILE A 268 18.42 2.17 14.74
CA ILE A 268 17.78 3.46 15.00
C ILE A 268 18.33 4.16 16.25
N PRO A 269 19.65 4.34 16.37
CA PRO A 269 20.24 4.85 17.62
C PRO A 269 19.76 6.25 17.98
N GLU A 270 19.53 7.15 17.02
CA GLU A 270 19.08 8.52 17.28
C GLU A 270 17.60 8.55 17.72
N LEU A 271 16.75 7.70 17.13
CA LEU A 271 15.37 7.53 17.60
C LEU A 271 15.31 6.84 18.96
N THR A 272 16.24 5.92 19.24
CA THR A 272 16.40 5.30 20.58
C THR A 272 16.70 6.36 21.62
N GLU A 273 17.62 7.28 21.35
CA GLU A 273 17.95 8.40 22.22
C GLU A 273 16.74 9.34 22.45
N LEU A 274 16.02 9.67 21.37
CA LEU A 274 14.81 10.48 21.47
C LEU A 274 13.73 9.83 22.35
N ALA A 275 13.53 8.52 22.23
CA ALA A 275 12.54 7.81 23.05
C ALA A 275 12.97 7.76 24.53
N GLN A 276 14.26 7.58 24.81
CA GLN A 276 14.81 7.59 26.17
C GLN A 276 14.78 8.97 26.83
N GLU A 277 14.83 10.05 26.07
CA GLU A 277 14.76 11.43 26.56
C GLU A 277 13.30 11.92 26.76
N ASN A 278 12.31 11.22 26.19
CA ASN A 278 10.92 11.65 26.12
C ASN A 278 9.99 10.52 26.57
N GLU A 279 8.68 10.64 26.34
CA GLU A 279 7.68 9.68 26.81
C GLU A 279 7.37 8.63 25.73
N ASP A 280 7.68 7.36 25.99
CA ASP A 280 7.34 6.20 25.16
C ASP A 280 6.46 5.17 25.89
N PHE A 281 6.03 5.53 27.12
CA PHE A 281 5.21 4.70 28.01
C PHE A 281 5.88 3.37 28.39
N SER A 282 7.22 3.33 28.40
CA SER A 282 8.01 2.19 28.90
C SER A 282 8.04 2.11 30.43
N GLY A 283 7.68 3.21 31.11
CA GLY A 283 7.68 3.29 32.56
C GLY A 283 9.10 3.18 33.14
N SER A 284 9.29 2.18 34.01
CA SER A 284 10.61 1.93 34.65
C SER A 284 11.50 0.96 33.86
N ASP A 285 11.07 0.46 32.72
CA ASP A 285 11.82 -0.51 31.91
C ASP A 285 12.89 0.23 31.10
N GLU A 286 14.05 -0.44 30.91
CA GLU A 286 15.16 0.09 30.09
C GLU A 286 14.89 -0.07 28.57
N GLY A 287 13.99 -1.01 28.20
CA GLY A 287 13.65 -1.27 26.82
C GLY A 287 12.56 -0.35 26.31
N LEU A 288 12.69 0.12 25.06
CA LEU A 288 11.68 0.96 24.40
C LEU A 288 10.30 0.29 24.39
N ASN A 289 9.27 1.10 24.35
CA ASN A 289 7.91 0.67 24.18
C ASN A 289 7.31 1.23 22.89
N GLY A 290 6.15 0.69 22.49
CA GLY A 290 5.50 1.11 21.25
C GLY A 290 4.11 0.53 21.11
N GLY A 291 3.41 0.91 20.06
CA GLY A 291 2.04 0.48 19.77
C GLY A 291 1.97 -0.88 19.09
N LEU A 292 1.11 -1.77 19.58
CA LEU A 292 0.76 -2.99 18.88
C LEU A 292 -0.11 -2.69 17.67
N VAL A 293 0.09 -3.44 16.60
CA VAL A 293 -0.60 -3.29 15.32
C VAL A 293 -1.52 -4.48 15.11
N PHE A 294 -2.79 -4.23 14.77
CA PHE A 294 -3.75 -5.25 14.37
C PHE A 294 -3.73 -5.45 12.85
N SER A 295 -4.32 -6.53 12.36
CA SER A 295 -4.45 -6.78 10.92
C SER A 295 -5.14 -5.62 10.18
N GLU A 296 -6.09 -4.99 10.84
CA GLU A 296 -6.91 -3.88 10.34
C GLU A 296 -6.24 -2.50 10.54
N THR A 297 -5.00 -2.46 11.02
CA THR A 297 -4.19 -1.25 11.20
C THR A 297 -2.75 -1.44 10.68
N SER A 298 -2.52 -2.43 9.78
CA SER A 298 -1.19 -2.93 9.42
C SER A 298 -0.63 -2.37 8.11
N TYR A 299 -1.23 -1.34 7.53
CA TYR A 299 -0.76 -0.62 6.35
C TYR A 299 -1.07 0.87 6.49
N THR A 300 -0.38 1.71 5.73
CA THR A 300 -0.27 3.16 5.95
C THR A 300 -1.59 3.85 6.29
N ILE A 301 -2.58 3.83 5.38
CA ILE A 301 -3.85 4.55 5.64
C ILE A 301 -4.64 3.95 6.82
N ALA A 302 -4.54 2.62 7.03
CA ALA A 302 -5.18 1.98 8.17
C ALA A 302 -4.50 2.35 9.50
N GLY A 303 -3.18 2.50 9.50
CA GLY A 303 -2.41 3.02 10.63
C GLY A 303 -2.73 4.49 10.91
N MET A 304 -2.82 5.32 9.86
CA MET A 304 -3.19 6.74 9.98
C MET A 304 -4.60 6.91 10.55
N LEU A 305 -5.59 6.15 10.03
CA LEU A 305 -6.96 6.13 10.57
C LEU A 305 -6.96 5.70 12.04
N ALA A 306 -6.27 4.62 12.38
CA ALA A 306 -6.20 4.10 13.74
C ALA A 306 -5.68 5.13 14.73
N GLN A 307 -4.60 5.82 14.39
CA GLN A 307 -3.92 6.79 15.25
C GLN A 307 -4.64 8.14 15.35
N SER A 308 -5.53 8.45 14.42
CA SER A 308 -6.26 9.72 14.39
C SER A 308 -7.76 9.61 14.70
N SER A 309 -8.31 8.39 14.81
CA SER A 309 -9.72 8.15 15.11
C SER A 309 -9.97 7.08 16.19
N GLY A 310 -8.94 6.30 16.54
CA GLY A 310 -9.10 5.15 17.42
C GLY A 310 -9.94 4.02 16.82
N LEU A 311 -10.02 3.93 15.49
CA LEU A 311 -10.84 2.95 14.75
C LEU A 311 -9.98 2.07 13.85
N PRO A 312 -10.26 0.76 13.74
CA PRO A 312 -9.65 -0.11 12.75
C PRO A 312 -10.25 0.15 11.37
N LEU A 313 -9.47 0.03 10.30
CA LEU A 313 -9.99 0.10 8.95
C LEU A 313 -10.60 -1.25 8.56
N LYS A 314 -11.92 -1.29 8.41
CA LYS A 314 -12.67 -2.53 8.07
C LYS A 314 -12.99 -2.59 6.59
N VAL A 315 -12.62 -3.69 5.95
CA VAL A 315 -13.01 -4.01 4.57
C VAL A 315 -14.09 -5.07 4.60
N THR A 316 -15.26 -4.78 4.03
CA THR A 316 -16.39 -5.71 3.99
C THR A 316 -16.51 -6.38 2.64
N LEU A 317 -17.03 -7.64 2.61
CA LEU A 317 -17.31 -8.34 1.35
C LEU A 317 -18.34 -7.58 0.50
N ASP A 318 -19.29 -6.91 1.16
CA ASP A 318 -20.34 -6.16 0.48
C ASP A 318 -19.77 -4.94 -0.24
N SER A 319 -18.81 -4.24 0.36
CA SER A 319 -18.12 -3.11 -0.27
C SER A 319 -17.26 -3.53 -1.47
N ALA A 320 -16.60 -4.71 -1.38
CA ALA A 320 -15.64 -5.15 -2.38
C ALA A 320 -16.24 -5.82 -3.61
N PHE A 321 -17.33 -6.58 -3.47
CA PHE A 321 -17.79 -7.50 -4.52
C PHE A 321 -19.27 -7.41 -4.91
N LEU A 322 -20.14 -6.87 -4.06
CA LEU A 322 -21.58 -7.01 -4.26
C LEU A 322 -22.30 -5.72 -4.63
N THR A 323 -21.80 -4.56 -4.25
CA THR A 323 -22.51 -3.29 -4.42
C THR A 323 -22.31 -2.66 -5.79
N ASN A 324 -21.30 -3.04 -6.54
CA ASN A 324 -20.93 -2.33 -7.77
C ASN A 324 -21.18 -3.08 -9.08
N LYS A 325 -22.12 -4.01 -9.19
CA LYS A 325 -22.46 -4.62 -10.49
C LYS A 325 -21.26 -4.84 -11.43
N GLY A 326 -20.07 -5.18 -10.86
CA GLY A 326 -18.81 -5.36 -11.60
C GLY A 326 -17.89 -4.14 -11.62
N ARG A 327 -18.19 -3.04 -10.94
CA ARG A 327 -17.25 -1.95 -10.73
C ARG A 327 -16.46 -2.19 -9.48
N PHE A 328 -15.13 -2.09 -9.59
CA PHE A 328 -14.25 -1.96 -8.44
C PHE A 328 -14.52 -0.60 -7.79
N ASN A 329 -14.50 -0.56 -6.46
CA ASN A 329 -14.62 0.69 -5.72
C ASN A 329 -13.25 1.39 -5.79
N TRP A 330 -13.10 2.27 -6.77
CA TRP A 330 -11.91 3.08 -6.92
C TRP A 330 -11.97 4.22 -5.91
N MET A 331 -10.90 4.46 -5.15
CA MET A 331 -10.85 5.57 -4.19
C MET A 331 -11.05 6.94 -4.86
N ASP A 332 -10.69 7.06 -6.14
CA ASP A 332 -10.96 8.23 -6.97
C ASP A 332 -12.45 8.42 -7.35
N THR A 333 -13.30 7.42 -7.09
CA THR A 333 -14.76 7.47 -7.26
C THR A 333 -15.51 7.38 -5.93
N GLN A 334 -14.82 7.25 -4.80
CA GLN A 334 -15.41 7.43 -3.47
C GLN A 334 -15.50 8.92 -3.16
N GLU A 335 -16.67 9.35 -2.70
CA GLU A 335 -16.89 10.71 -2.25
C GLU A 335 -16.60 10.87 -0.75
N HIS A 336 -16.59 9.77 0.01
CA HIS A 336 -16.47 9.77 1.47
C HIS A 336 -15.56 8.67 2.00
N PHE A 337 -14.83 8.98 3.05
CA PHE A 337 -13.97 8.05 3.78
C PHE A 337 -14.31 8.05 5.27
N TYR A 338 -15.14 7.12 5.75
CA TYR A 338 -15.62 7.06 7.14
C TYR A 338 -16.31 8.36 7.61
N GLN A 339 -17.12 8.96 6.77
CA GLN A 339 -17.72 10.30 6.94
C GLN A 339 -18.47 10.55 8.27
N HIS A 340 -18.87 9.48 8.97
CA HIS A 340 -19.54 9.59 10.27
C HIS A 340 -18.61 9.33 11.45
N ALA A 341 -17.32 9.10 11.21
CA ALA A 341 -16.32 9.04 12.26
C ALA A 341 -15.87 10.46 12.62
N THR A 342 -15.69 10.75 13.90
CA THR A 342 -15.06 11.98 14.35
C THR A 342 -13.59 11.70 14.62
N THR A 343 -12.71 12.43 13.97
CA THR A 343 -11.26 12.23 14.02
C THR A 343 -10.54 13.35 14.77
N LEU A 344 -9.24 13.19 14.95
CA LEU A 344 -8.35 14.22 15.47
C LEU A 344 -8.43 15.50 14.63
N GLY A 345 -8.47 15.34 13.29
CA GLY A 345 -8.60 16.47 12.36
C GLY A 345 -9.88 17.27 12.59
N ASP A 346 -11.02 16.60 12.71
CA ASP A 346 -12.32 17.26 12.92
C ASP A 346 -12.35 18.01 14.25
N ILE A 347 -11.84 17.38 15.33
CA ILE A 347 -11.76 18.01 16.65
C ILE A 347 -10.88 19.27 16.63
N LEU A 348 -9.72 19.21 15.97
CA LEU A 348 -8.80 20.34 15.90
C LEU A 348 -9.31 21.45 14.96
N GLU A 349 -10.03 21.11 13.90
CA GLU A 349 -10.72 22.07 13.04
C GLU A 349 -11.75 22.87 13.84
N ASP A 350 -12.63 22.18 14.57
CA ASP A 350 -13.63 22.81 15.45
C ASP A 350 -12.97 23.75 16.49
N GLN A 351 -11.74 23.48 16.85
CA GLN A 351 -10.94 24.32 17.74
C GLN A 351 -10.17 25.43 17.01
N GLY A 352 -10.33 25.54 15.70
CA GLY A 352 -9.75 26.61 14.89
C GLY A 352 -8.27 26.43 14.59
N TYR A 353 -7.77 25.19 14.50
CA TYR A 353 -6.41 24.91 14.05
C TYR A 353 -6.28 25.10 12.55
N GLN A 354 -5.14 25.61 12.11
CA GLN A 354 -4.72 25.50 10.72
C GLN A 354 -4.07 24.13 10.53
N GLN A 355 -4.57 23.32 9.59
CA GLN A 355 -4.15 21.94 9.42
C GLN A 355 -3.53 21.71 8.05
N GLU A 356 -2.38 21.06 8.00
CA GLU A 356 -1.69 20.65 6.77
C GLU A 356 -1.14 19.25 6.91
N ILE A 357 -1.12 18.51 5.78
CA ILE A 357 -0.40 17.23 5.67
C ILE A 357 0.62 17.30 4.55
N ILE A 358 1.83 16.84 4.83
CA ILE A 358 2.92 16.75 3.84
C ILE A 358 3.27 15.29 3.63
N MET A 359 3.32 14.87 2.37
CA MET A 359 3.76 13.53 1.96
C MET A 359 4.53 13.60 0.64
N GLY A 360 5.60 12.82 0.51
CA GLY A 360 6.42 12.80 -0.70
C GLY A 360 5.79 12.09 -1.89
N SER A 361 4.71 11.35 -1.68
CA SER A 361 3.99 10.56 -2.68
C SER A 361 2.69 11.24 -3.13
N ASP A 362 2.03 10.64 -4.12
CA ASP A 362 0.68 11.02 -4.56
C ASP A 362 -0.33 10.85 -3.41
N GLY A 363 -1.04 11.92 -3.08
CA GLY A 363 -2.05 11.94 -2.02
C GLY A 363 -3.25 11.04 -2.27
N ALA A 364 -3.61 10.82 -3.54
CA ALA A 364 -4.72 9.93 -3.91
C ALA A 364 -4.44 8.47 -3.57
N PHE A 365 -3.16 8.05 -3.50
CA PHE A 365 -2.81 6.67 -3.18
C PHE A 365 -3.34 6.25 -1.81
N GLY A 366 -4.11 5.16 -1.80
CA GLY A 366 -4.72 4.62 -0.59
C GLY A 366 -5.82 5.48 0.02
N GLY A 367 -6.30 6.53 -0.69
CA GLY A 367 -7.38 7.40 -0.21
C GLY A 367 -6.97 8.44 0.83
N ARG A 368 -5.66 8.72 0.99
CA ARG A 368 -5.16 9.68 1.98
C ARG A 368 -5.67 11.09 1.74
N GLU A 369 -5.64 11.56 0.48
CA GLU A 369 -6.18 12.87 0.11
C GLU A 369 -7.67 12.98 0.49
N LEU A 370 -8.47 11.97 0.17
CA LEU A 370 -9.89 11.95 0.51
C LEU A 370 -10.09 12.02 2.04
N TYR A 371 -9.36 11.18 2.78
CA TYR A 371 -9.44 11.12 4.23
C TYR A 371 -9.13 12.48 4.89
N TYR A 372 -8.00 13.09 4.56
CA TYR A 372 -7.59 14.35 5.18
C TYR A 372 -8.34 15.57 4.67
N THR A 373 -8.92 15.51 3.46
CA THR A 373 -9.81 16.56 2.97
C THR A 373 -11.15 16.51 3.66
N GLU A 374 -11.69 15.31 3.92
CA GLU A 374 -12.99 15.15 4.57
C GLU A 374 -12.91 15.39 6.08
N HIS A 375 -11.84 14.90 6.73
CA HIS A 375 -11.64 14.97 8.18
C HIS A 375 -10.68 16.08 8.59
N GLY A 376 -11.21 17.28 8.85
CA GLY A 376 -10.45 18.42 9.31
C GLY A 376 -9.94 19.35 8.22
N HIS A 377 -10.37 19.19 6.97
CA HIS A 377 -10.09 20.07 5.82
C HIS A 377 -8.61 20.47 5.71
N PHE A 378 -7.72 19.49 5.79
CA PHE A 378 -6.28 19.73 5.70
C PHE A 378 -5.87 20.33 4.37
N GLY A 379 -4.91 21.24 4.39
CA GLY A 379 -4.12 21.57 3.20
C GLY A 379 -3.27 20.36 2.80
N ILE A 380 -3.49 19.82 1.58
CA ILE A 380 -2.76 18.66 1.08
C ILE A 380 -1.51 19.11 0.34
N LEU A 381 -0.34 18.80 0.87
CA LEU A 381 0.96 19.07 0.26
C LEU A 381 1.60 17.74 -0.17
N ASP A 382 1.04 17.16 -1.19
CA ASP A 382 1.53 15.94 -1.82
C ASP A 382 2.59 16.23 -2.91
N TYR A 383 3.05 15.20 -3.60
CA TYR A 383 4.04 15.34 -4.67
C TYR A 383 3.61 16.35 -5.75
N TYR A 384 2.37 16.25 -6.23
CA TYR A 384 1.88 17.09 -7.32
C TYR A 384 1.70 18.54 -6.88
N TYR A 385 1.10 18.75 -5.71
CA TYR A 385 0.98 20.10 -5.15
C TYR A 385 2.34 20.77 -4.96
N CYS A 386 3.31 20.05 -4.40
CA CYS A 386 4.66 20.58 -4.16
C CYS A 386 5.37 20.92 -5.48
N LEU A 387 5.20 20.10 -6.51
CA LEU A 387 5.75 20.34 -7.84
C LEU A 387 5.12 21.57 -8.51
N GLU A 388 3.79 21.66 -8.53
CA GLU A 388 3.02 22.74 -9.17
C GLU A 388 3.23 24.10 -8.50
N ASN A 389 3.42 24.11 -7.18
CA ASN A 389 3.65 25.33 -6.41
C ASN A 389 5.15 25.69 -6.23
N GLY A 390 6.05 24.92 -6.87
CA GLY A 390 7.48 25.20 -6.86
C GLY A 390 8.14 24.99 -5.50
N LEU A 391 7.55 24.18 -4.62
CA LEU A 391 8.14 23.77 -3.34
C LEU A 391 9.26 22.76 -3.54
N ILE A 392 9.21 22.02 -4.65
CA ILE A 392 10.28 21.14 -5.13
C ILE A 392 10.67 21.54 -6.57
N PRO A 393 11.90 21.23 -7.03
CA PRO A 393 12.35 21.56 -8.38
C PRO A 393 11.52 20.90 -9.48
N GLU A 394 11.36 21.57 -10.63
CA GLU A 394 10.70 21.00 -11.82
C GLU A 394 11.38 19.68 -12.24
N GLY A 395 10.57 18.63 -12.41
CA GLY A 395 11.04 17.30 -12.80
C GLY A 395 11.75 16.52 -11.66
N TYR A 396 11.74 17.03 -10.44
CA TYR A 396 12.25 16.30 -9.29
C TYR A 396 11.33 15.12 -8.97
N HIS A 397 11.85 13.92 -9.09
CA HIS A 397 11.12 12.68 -8.77
C HIS A 397 12.10 11.62 -8.30
N HIS A 398 11.96 11.19 -7.06
CA HIS A 398 12.72 10.13 -6.44
C HIS A 398 11.78 9.17 -5.72
N PHE A 399 12.00 7.88 -5.89
CA PHE A 399 11.24 6.80 -5.25
C PHE A 399 9.72 6.90 -5.53
N TRP A 400 8.91 7.28 -4.56
CA TRP A 400 7.46 7.44 -4.68
C TRP A 400 6.98 8.85 -5.11
N GLY A 401 7.91 9.76 -5.32
CA GLY A 401 7.67 11.17 -5.67
C GLY A 401 8.84 12.03 -5.23
N PHE A 402 8.94 12.38 -3.93
CA PHE A 402 10.17 12.92 -3.33
C PHE A 402 10.47 12.24 -2.00
N GLU A 403 11.76 12.07 -1.73
CA GLU A 403 12.31 11.38 -0.58
C GLU A 403 12.26 12.22 0.70
N ASP A 404 12.57 11.60 1.85
CA ASP A 404 12.51 12.22 3.19
C ASP A 404 13.41 13.45 3.31
N LEU A 405 14.56 13.47 2.63
CA LEU A 405 15.44 14.65 2.60
C LEU A 405 14.69 15.91 2.12
N MET A 406 13.92 15.79 1.04
CA MET A 406 13.11 16.90 0.52
C MET A 406 11.87 17.13 1.38
N LEU A 407 11.25 16.06 1.92
CA LEU A 407 10.11 16.16 2.83
C LEU A 407 10.41 17.07 4.02
N PHE A 408 11.56 16.87 4.70
CA PHE A 408 11.96 17.69 5.84
C PHE A 408 12.30 19.11 5.45
N GLN A 409 12.81 19.38 4.23
CA GLN A 409 13.04 20.75 3.75
C GLN A 409 11.71 21.49 3.55
N VAL A 410 10.73 20.86 2.90
CA VAL A 410 9.38 21.41 2.72
C VAL A 410 8.72 21.64 4.08
N ALA A 411 8.81 20.67 4.99
CA ALA A 411 8.23 20.77 6.33
C ALA A 411 8.81 21.91 7.15
N LYS A 412 10.14 22.12 7.12
CA LYS A 412 10.78 23.26 7.80
C LYS A 412 10.24 24.60 7.28
N ALA A 413 10.15 24.75 5.96
CA ALA A 413 9.61 25.97 5.35
C ALA A 413 8.13 26.20 5.72
N ARG A 414 7.31 25.12 5.80
CA ARG A 414 5.90 25.22 6.21
C ARG A 414 5.76 25.57 7.69
N LEU A 415 6.53 24.95 8.58
CA LEU A 415 6.52 25.27 10.02
C LEU A 415 6.93 26.73 10.28
N GLU A 416 7.94 27.24 9.56
CA GLU A 416 8.34 28.65 9.61
C GLU A 416 7.21 29.58 9.15
N GLU A 417 6.35 29.15 8.21
CA GLU A 417 5.21 29.94 7.75
C GLU A 417 4.03 29.86 8.74
N LEU A 418 3.66 28.63 9.15
CA LEU A 418 2.56 28.39 10.09
C LEU A 418 2.80 29.11 11.43
N SER A 419 4.05 29.14 11.90
CA SER A 419 4.42 29.78 13.18
C SER A 419 4.34 31.31 13.18
N LYS A 420 4.15 31.97 12.03
CA LYS A 420 3.94 33.43 11.94
C LYS A 420 2.51 33.85 12.29
N SER A 421 1.58 32.90 12.29
CA SER A 421 0.18 33.13 12.66
C SER A 421 0.00 33.01 14.17
N ASP A 422 -0.95 33.78 14.74
CA ASP A 422 -1.41 33.58 16.10
C ASP A 422 -2.38 32.37 16.26
N GLN A 423 -2.78 31.76 15.13
CA GLN A 423 -3.65 30.59 15.07
C GLN A 423 -2.82 29.35 15.41
N PRO A 424 -3.30 28.43 16.25
CA PRO A 424 -2.61 27.17 16.49
C PRO A 424 -2.58 26.34 15.20
N PHE A 425 -1.50 25.61 14.99
CA PHE A 425 -1.35 24.77 13.80
C PHE A 425 -1.25 23.28 14.17
N HIS A 426 -1.65 22.45 13.21
CA HIS A 426 -1.43 21.01 13.19
C HIS A 426 -0.77 20.65 11.87
N LEU A 427 0.49 20.25 11.94
CA LEU A 427 1.21 19.70 10.80
C LEU A 427 1.33 18.18 10.93
N THR A 428 0.73 17.46 10.01
CA THR A 428 0.92 16.02 9.84
C THR A 428 1.96 15.76 8.75
N MET A 429 2.80 14.76 8.94
CA MET A 429 3.82 14.35 7.95
C MET A 429 3.83 12.83 7.82
N LEU A 430 4.13 12.35 6.61
CA LEU A 430 4.36 10.93 6.32
C LEU A 430 5.72 10.77 5.65
N THR A 431 6.67 10.06 6.28
CA THR A 431 7.94 9.69 5.67
C THR A 431 7.76 8.57 4.66
N VAL A 432 8.77 8.32 3.79
CA VAL A 432 8.65 7.33 2.72
C VAL A 432 9.91 6.49 2.50
N ASP A 433 11.09 6.95 2.93
CA ASP A 433 12.37 6.30 2.58
C ASP A 433 12.51 4.88 3.14
N THR A 434 11.75 4.53 4.17
CA THR A 434 11.71 3.19 4.79
C THR A 434 10.61 2.27 4.23
N HIS A 435 9.93 2.67 3.14
CA HIS A 435 8.93 1.83 2.49
C HIS A 435 9.57 0.61 1.81
N PHE A 436 8.96 -0.56 1.95
CA PHE A 436 9.42 -1.82 1.35
C PHE A 436 9.35 -1.78 -0.20
N GLU A 437 10.07 -2.60 -0.97
CA GLU A 437 11.16 -3.48 -0.56
C GLU A 437 12.46 -2.67 -0.48
N ASP A 438 13.30 -2.97 0.50
CA ASP A 438 14.66 -2.44 0.69
C ASP A 438 14.76 -0.91 0.93
N GLY A 439 13.64 -0.17 1.01
CA GLY A 439 13.66 1.28 1.20
C GLY A 439 14.37 2.08 0.10
N TYR A 440 14.60 3.36 0.35
CA TYR A 440 15.31 4.26 -0.55
C TYR A 440 16.56 4.85 0.12
N LYS A 441 17.70 4.79 -0.56
CA LYS A 441 18.93 5.45 -0.13
C LYS A 441 19.04 6.82 -0.77
N CYS A 442 18.74 7.87 -0.02
CA CYS A 442 18.97 9.25 -0.43
C CYS A 442 20.47 9.61 -0.36
N ASP A 443 20.82 10.82 -0.79
CA ASP A 443 22.22 11.31 -0.78
C ASP A 443 22.86 11.44 0.62
N LEU A 444 22.04 11.44 1.69
CA LEU A 444 22.51 11.49 3.08
C LEU A 444 22.75 10.10 3.68
N CYS A 445 22.27 9.04 3.05
CA CYS A 445 22.43 7.69 3.57
C CYS A 445 23.88 7.25 3.53
N ARG A 446 24.33 6.69 4.64
CA ARG A 446 25.68 6.08 4.79
C ARG A 446 25.59 4.58 4.59
N ASP A 447 26.73 3.93 4.38
CA ASP A 447 26.84 2.47 4.32
C ASP A 447 27.22 1.91 5.69
N ASP A 448 26.51 2.32 6.75
CA ASP A 448 26.81 1.96 8.14
C ASP A 448 26.65 0.44 8.37
N PHE A 449 25.77 -0.19 7.57
CA PHE A 449 25.49 -1.63 7.59
C PHE A 449 25.90 -2.33 6.28
N GLY A 450 26.93 -1.79 5.59
CA GLY A 450 27.49 -2.39 4.38
C GLY A 450 26.52 -2.42 3.21
N ASP A 451 26.34 -3.60 2.60
CA ASP A 451 25.49 -3.77 1.41
C ASP A 451 23.99 -3.92 1.75
N ASP A 452 23.60 -3.91 3.02
CA ASP A 452 22.21 -4.00 3.46
C ASP A 452 21.52 -2.65 3.25
N GLN A 453 20.75 -2.55 2.16
CA GLN A 453 20.11 -1.30 1.76
C GLN A 453 19.04 -0.87 2.75
N TYR A 454 18.19 -1.83 3.21
CA TYR A 454 17.09 -1.49 4.09
C TYR A 454 17.59 -1.03 5.47
N ALA A 455 18.59 -1.72 6.03
CA ALA A 455 19.26 -1.28 7.27
C ALA A 455 19.83 0.14 7.14
N ASN A 456 20.48 0.45 6.01
CA ASN A 456 21.03 1.79 5.75
C ASN A 456 19.93 2.86 5.57
N ALA A 457 18.80 2.52 4.95
CA ALA A 457 17.65 3.42 4.82
C ALA A 457 17.00 3.71 6.18
N ILE A 458 16.78 2.68 7.01
CA ILE A 458 16.27 2.80 8.38
C ILE A 458 17.19 3.70 9.22
N ALA A 459 18.50 3.46 9.19
CA ALA A 459 19.46 4.28 9.95
C ALA A 459 19.53 5.73 9.42
N CYS A 460 19.33 5.92 8.13
CA CYS A 460 19.26 7.25 7.54
C CYS A 460 18.00 7.99 7.99
N SER A 461 16.86 7.33 8.00
CA SER A 461 15.60 7.88 8.49
C SER A 461 15.70 8.28 9.97
N SER A 462 16.29 7.39 10.82
CA SER A 462 16.56 7.69 12.24
C SER A 462 17.30 9.02 12.42
N ARG A 463 18.38 9.23 11.66
CA ARG A 463 19.16 10.48 11.72
C ARG A 463 18.35 11.68 11.25
N GLN A 464 17.71 11.58 10.10
CA GLN A 464 16.96 12.70 9.52
C GLN A 464 15.80 13.14 10.41
N VAL A 465 15.03 12.19 10.96
CA VAL A 465 13.94 12.47 11.90
C VAL A 465 14.48 13.15 13.16
N SER A 466 15.55 12.61 13.74
CA SER A 466 16.18 13.21 14.92
C SER A 466 16.69 14.62 14.64
N GLU A 467 17.38 14.85 13.52
CA GLU A 467 17.83 16.18 13.11
C GLU A 467 16.66 17.16 12.90
N PHE A 468 15.54 16.69 12.35
CA PHE A 468 14.35 17.50 12.18
C PHE A 468 13.71 17.87 13.53
N VAL A 469 13.58 16.92 14.45
CA VAL A 469 13.07 17.16 15.80
C VAL A 469 13.97 18.14 16.56
N ARG A 470 15.29 17.95 16.51
CA ARG A 470 16.26 18.86 17.15
C ARG A 470 16.15 20.27 16.56
N TRP A 471 15.96 20.40 15.22
CA TRP A 471 15.69 21.70 14.61
C TRP A 471 14.39 22.33 15.12
N ILE A 472 13.29 21.57 15.32
CA ILE A 472 12.05 22.11 15.90
C ILE A 472 12.33 22.58 17.33
N GLN A 473 13.10 21.84 18.11
CA GLN A 473 13.43 22.19 19.50
C GLN A 473 14.21 23.52 19.63
N GLU A 474 14.87 23.95 18.57
CA GLU A 474 15.57 25.25 18.48
C GLU A 474 14.66 26.43 18.10
N GLN A 475 13.41 26.18 17.69
CA GLN A 475 12.50 27.23 17.23
C GLN A 475 11.72 27.86 18.38
N ASP A 476 11.38 29.15 18.24
CA ASP A 476 10.60 29.92 19.24
C ASP A 476 9.21 29.31 19.52
N PHE A 477 8.62 28.61 18.55
CA PHE A 477 7.31 27.97 18.69
C PHE A 477 7.34 26.65 19.47
N TYR A 478 8.53 26.05 19.68
CA TYR A 478 8.66 24.73 20.31
C TYR A 478 8.08 24.68 21.72
N GLU A 479 8.26 25.74 22.53
CA GLU A 479 7.73 25.77 23.90
C GLU A 479 6.23 25.46 23.96
N ASN A 480 5.48 25.84 22.90
CA ASN A 480 4.03 25.62 22.78
C ASN A 480 3.66 24.56 21.73
N THR A 481 4.55 23.61 21.47
CA THR A 481 4.35 22.57 20.43
C THR A 481 4.54 21.19 21.05
N THR A 482 3.58 20.30 20.82
CA THR A 482 3.68 18.88 21.11
C THR A 482 4.06 18.16 19.81
N ILE A 483 5.02 17.22 19.89
CA ILE A 483 5.44 16.41 18.76
C ILE A 483 5.10 14.95 19.05
N ILE A 484 4.43 14.28 18.11
CA ILE A 484 4.18 12.84 18.14
C ILE A 484 5.00 12.21 17.02
N LEU A 485 5.85 11.27 17.38
CA LEU A 485 6.54 10.38 16.43
C LEU A 485 5.96 8.99 16.58
N CYS A 486 5.41 8.43 15.52
CA CYS A 486 4.91 7.07 15.57
C CYS A 486 5.08 6.37 14.23
N GLY A 487 5.54 5.11 14.26
CA GLY A 487 5.46 4.25 13.10
C GLY A 487 4.00 4.05 12.70
N ASP A 488 3.71 4.16 11.42
CA ASP A 488 2.35 3.97 10.93
C ASP A 488 1.91 2.51 11.03
N HIS A 489 2.80 1.58 10.71
CA HIS A 489 2.63 0.12 10.87
C HIS A 489 3.99 -0.59 10.98
N THR A 490 3.96 -1.91 11.18
CA THR A 490 5.17 -2.74 11.13
C THR A 490 5.55 -3.05 9.69
N THR A 491 6.88 -3.09 9.38
CA THR A 491 7.34 -3.28 8.00
C THR A 491 6.79 -4.53 7.33
N MET A 492 6.47 -4.36 6.06
CA MET A 492 6.11 -5.43 5.12
C MET A 492 7.32 -5.96 4.33
N ASP A 493 8.53 -5.44 4.61
CA ASP A 493 9.74 -5.97 3.99
C ASP A 493 9.87 -7.47 4.20
N SER A 494 10.29 -8.16 3.11
CA SER A 494 10.12 -9.61 2.99
C SER A 494 11.08 -10.43 3.83
N ASP A 495 12.27 -9.90 4.16
CA ASP A 495 13.35 -10.67 4.79
C ASP A 495 14.12 -9.94 5.90
N PHE A 496 14.00 -8.62 6.01
CA PHE A 496 14.73 -7.87 7.02
C PHE A 496 14.50 -8.37 8.45
N CYS A 497 13.23 -8.67 8.79
CA CYS A 497 12.88 -9.19 10.12
C CYS A 497 12.96 -10.72 10.26
N ASP A 498 13.48 -11.45 9.26
CA ASP A 498 13.67 -12.91 9.35
C ASP A 498 14.55 -13.38 10.51
N PRO A 499 15.59 -12.62 10.94
CA PRO A 499 16.40 -12.97 12.10
C PRO A 499 15.70 -12.80 13.45
N VAL A 500 14.62 -12.05 13.51
CA VAL A 500 13.89 -11.76 14.75
C VAL A 500 13.16 -13.01 15.26
N ASP A 501 13.24 -13.27 16.57
CA ASP A 501 12.53 -14.39 17.19
C ASP A 501 11.03 -14.30 16.87
N PRO A 502 10.42 -15.34 16.30
CA PRO A 502 8.97 -15.34 16.01
C PRO A 502 8.07 -15.13 17.24
N ALA A 503 8.59 -15.32 18.46
CA ALA A 503 7.86 -15.04 19.70
C ALA A 503 7.97 -13.59 20.14
N TYR A 504 8.83 -12.78 19.50
CA TYR A 504 8.97 -11.36 19.79
C TYR A 504 7.75 -10.60 19.29
N ALA A 505 7.12 -9.82 20.17
CA ALA A 505 5.99 -8.97 19.81
C ALA A 505 6.50 -7.69 19.15
N ARG A 506 6.42 -7.61 17.83
CA ARG A 506 6.79 -6.42 17.06
C ARG A 506 5.79 -5.30 17.35
N LYS A 507 6.33 -4.09 17.57
CA LYS A 507 5.56 -2.88 17.88
C LYS A 507 6.09 -1.73 17.02
N THR A 508 5.22 -0.81 16.63
CA THR A 508 5.66 0.44 16.00
C THR A 508 6.45 1.28 16.98
N TYR A 509 7.44 2.01 16.48
CA TYR A 509 8.10 3.05 17.27
C TYR A 509 7.09 4.11 17.69
N CYS A 510 7.18 4.60 18.92
CA CYS A 510 6.31 5.67 19.40
C CYS A 510 7.03 6.52 20.45
N THR A 511 6.96 7.85 20.30
CA THR A 511 7.53 8.80 21.27
C THR A 511 6.73 10.09 21.25
N VAL A 512 6.35 10.56 22.45
CA VAL A 512 5.67 11.83 22.66
C VAL A 512 6.66 12.85 23.24
N ILE A 513 6.91 13.91 22.48
CA ILE A 513 7.91 14.94 22.83
C ILE A 513 7.19 16.22 23.28
N ASN A 514 7.64 16.79 24.37
CA ASN A 514 7.07 18.00 24.97
C ASN A 514 5.55 17.89 25.24
N PRO A 515 5.06 16.83 25.93
CA PRO A 515 3.66 16.77 26.32
C PRO A 515 3.32 17.88 27.36
N ALA A 516 2.05 18.29 27.39
CA ALA A 516 1.54 19.23 28.42
C ALA A 516 1.25 18.56 29.74
N VAL A 517 1.27 17.25 29.82
CA VAL A 517 0.92 16.42 30.97
C VAL A 517 1.97 15.34 31.18
N GLU A 518 2.09 14.87 32.41
CA GLU A 518 2.91 13.73 32.80
C GLU A 518 2.03 12.49 32.95
N PRO A 519 2.54 11.26 32.73
CA PRO A 519 1.81 10.04 33.03
C PRO A 519 1.35 9.99 34.49
N ALA A 520 0.12 9.57 34.75
CA ALA A 520 -0.43 9.42 36.09
C ALA A 520 0.40 8.42 36.94
N ASP A 521 0.95 7.39 36.35
CA ASP A 521 1.95 6.48 36.93
C ASP A 521 3.18 6.41 36.04
N PRO A 522 4.18 7.26 36.24
CA PRO A 522 5.40 7.29 35.42
C PRO A 522 6.25 6.02 35.50
N GLY A 523 6.00 5.15 36.48
CA GLY A 523 6.72 3.87 36.63
C GLY A 523 6.06 2.70 35.91
N ARG A 524 4.84 2.89 35.41
CA ARG A 524 4.05 1.83 34.77
C ARG A 524 4.41 1.72 33.28
N ARG A 525 4.88 0.54 32.86
CA ARG A 525 4.92 0.20 31.45
C ARG A 525 3.49 -0.07 30.96
N ARG A 526 3.09 0.59 29.86
CA ARG A 526 1.75 0.43 29.28
C ARG A 526 1.80 -0.63 28.18
N GLU A 527 0.79 -1.49 28.14
CA GLU A 527 0.54 -2.32 26.94
C GLU A 527 -0.59 -1.67 26.15
N TYR A 528 -0.29 -1.26 24.92
CA TYR A 528 -1.19 -0.46 24.11
C TYR A 528 -1.09 -0.77 22.61
N SER A 529 -2.07 -0.32 21.88
CA SER A 529 -2.13 -0.41 20.42
C SER A 529 -2.07 0.98 19.78
N THR A 530 -1.92 1.02 18.46
CA THR A 530 -1.96 2.28 17.71
C THR A 530 -3.30 3.03 17.82
N LEU A 531 -4.39 2.34 18.21
CA LEU A 531 -5.69 2.96 18.48
C LEU A 531 -5.67 3.93 19.69
N ASP A 532 -4.79 3.66 20.65
CA ASP A 532 -4.69 4.42 21.90
C ASP A 532 -4.02 5.79 21.68
N LEU A 533 -3.36 6.00 20.53
CA LEU A 533 -2.69 7.26 20.22
C LEU A 533 -3.65 8.42 19.96
N PHE A 534 -4.87 8.16 19.53
CA PHE A 534 -5.88 9.20 19.31
C PHE A 534 -6.18 10.01 20.58
N PRO A 535 -6.72 9.43 21.69
CA PRO A 535 -6.93 10.19 22.91
C PRO A 535 -5.62 10.63 23.56
N THR A 536 -4.54 9.87 23.42
CA THR A 536 -3.22 10.19 23.97
C THR A 536 -2.63 11.46 23.36
N THR A 537 -2.78 11.66 22.04
CA THR A 537 -2.34 12.87 21.35
C THR A 537 -3.05 14.11 21.90
N LEU A 538 -4.36 14.06 22.05
CA LEU A 538 -5.13 15.17 22.62
C LEU A 538 -4.72 15.44 24.07
N ALA A 539 -4.54 14.39 24.89
CA ALA A 539 -4.06 14.53 26.25
C ALA A 539 -2.65 15.14 26.31
N ALA A 540 -1.74 14.72 25.43
CA ALA A 540 -0.40 15.31 25.31
C ALA A 540 -0.44 16.80 24.97
N MET A 541 -1.47 17.26 24.25
CA MET A 541 -1.70 18.67 23.96
C MET A 541 -2.36 19.42 25.14
N GLY A 542 -2.66 18.73 26.23
CA GLY A 542 -3.26 19.30 27.44
C GLY A 542 -4.80 19.32 27.45
N VAL A 543 -5.43 18.57 26.54
CA VAL A 543 -6.88 18.41 26.50
C VAL A 543 -7.31 17.42 27.58
N ARG A 544 -8.27 17.82 28.42
CA ARG A 544 -8.92 16.88 29.33
C ARG A 544 -10.09 16.21 28.65
N ILE A 545 -10.08 14.89 28.65
CA ILE A 545 -11.07 14.04 28.00
C ILE A 545 -11.91 13.38 29.08
N GLU A 546 -13.23 13.54 29.05
CA GLU A 546 -14.12 12.88 30.01
C GLU A 546 -14.03 11.34 29.79
N GLY A 547 -13.66 10.62 30.89
CA GLY A 547 -13.51 9.18 30.86
C GLY A 547 -12.25 8.66 30.17
N ASP A 548 -11.31 9.54 29.78
CA ASP A 548 -9.99 9.20 29.23
C ASP A 548 -10.00 8.25 28.02
N ARG A 549 -11.08 8.23 27.22
CA ARG A 549 -11.23 7.37 26.05
C ARG A 549 -11.87 8.11 24.90
N LEU A 550 -11.39 7.81 23.67
CA LEU A 550 -12.00 8.20 22.39
C LEU A 550 -11.82 7.06 21.36
N GLY A 551 -12.85 6.80 20.57
CA GLY A 551 -12.85 5.62 19.72
C GLY A 551 -12.73 4.35 20.54
N LEU A 552 -11.87 3.43 20.14
CA LEU A 552 -11.47 2.27 20.94
C LEU A 552 -10.24 2.55 21.82
N GLY A 553 -9.61 3.74 21.67
CA GLY A 553 -8.38 4.09 22.36
C GLY A 553 -8.59 4.59 23.77
N THR A 554 -7.56 4.44 24.58
CA THR A 554 -7.43 4.94 25.96
C THR A 554 -6.26 5.91 26.05
N ASN A 555 -6.44 7.03 26.74
CA ASN A 555 -5.39 7.99 27.04
C ASN A 555 -4.29 7.35 27.90
N LEU A 556 -3.09 7.20 27.34
CA LEU A 556 -1.96 6.52 27.98
C LEU A 556 -1.38 7.31 29.16
N PHE A 557 -1.65 8.61 29.25
CA PHE A 557 -1.29 9.42 30.40
C PHE A 557 -2.18 9.17 31.62
N SER A 558 -3.34 8.50 31.45
CA SER A 558 -4.29 8.20 32.53
C SER A 558 -3.95 6.89 33.26
N GLU A 559 -4.63 6.66 34.41
CA GLU A 559 -4.57 5.39 35.14
C GLU A 559 -5.42 4.29 34.48
N GLN A 560 -6.27 4.63 33.49
CA GLN A 560 -7.22 3.70 32.89
C GLN A 560 -6.51 2.65 32.03
N ASP A 561 -6.92 1.37 32.19
CA ASP A 561 -6.39 0.28 31.39
C ASP A 561 -6.84 0.39 29.94
N THR A 562 -5.91 0.13 28.99
CA THR A 562 -6.21 -0.01 27.58
C THR A 562 -7.00 -1.29 27.30
N LEU A 563 -7.59 -1.41 26.12
CA LEU A 563 -8.25 -2.66 25.73
C LEU A 563 -7.24 -3.83 25.59
N VAL A 564 -5.99 -3.53 25.25
CA VAL A 564 -4.91 -4.55 25.25
C VAL A 564 -4.59 -5.02 26.65
N GLU A 565 -4.50 -4.11 27.62
CA GLU A 565 -4.25 -4.44 29.04
C GLU A 565 -5.40 -5.27 29.65
N GLN A 566 -6.64 -5.00 29.22
CA GLN A 566 -7.84 -5.70 29.72
C GLN A 566 -8.03 -7.10 29.15
N LEU A 567 -7.82 -7.27 27.82
CA LEU A 567 -8.17 -8.48 27.09
C LEU A 567 -6.94 -9.26 26.62
N GLY A 568 -5.81 -8.59 26.49
CA GLY A 568 -4.64 -9.14 25.78
C GLY A 568 -4.79 -9.02 24.26
N TYR A 569 -3.63 -8.96 23.58
CA TYR A 569 -3.55 -8.74 22.14
C TYR A 569 -4.37 -9.75 21.30
N ALA A 570 -4.25 -11.06 21.63
CA ALA A 570 -4.85 -12.11 20.79
C ALA A 570 -6.39 -12.07 20.82
N GLU A 571 -6.99 -11.83 21.99
CA GLU A 571 -8.45 -11.72 22.12
C GLU A 571 -8.96 -10.45 21.48
N LEU A 572 -8.26 -9.32 21.66
CA LEU A 572 -8.63 -8.05 21.06
C LEU A 572 -8.54 -8.11 19.53
N GLN A 573 -7.47 -8.72 18.97
CA GLN A 573 -7.35 -8.95 17.53
C GLN A 573 -8.52 -9.78 16.98
N GLU A 574 -8.89 -10.86 17.69
CA GLU A 574 -10.03 -11.69 17.28
C GLU A 574 -11.33 -10.86 17.25
N LYS A 575 -11.59 -10.08 18.30
CA LYS A 575 -12.77 -9.21 18.40
C LYS A 575 -12.84 -8.16 17.33
N ILE A 576 -11.72 -7.46 17.10
CA ILE A 576 -11.62 -6.43 16.06
C ILE A 576 -11.83 -7.03 14.66
N SER A 577 -11.41 -8.28 14.41
CA SER A 577 -11.53 -8.90 13.10
C SER A 577 -12.96 -9.28 12.70
N HIS A 578 -13.89 -9.36 13.65
CA HIS A 578 -15.29 -9.68 13.37
C HIS A 578 -15.99 -8.57 12.56
N LYS A 579 -17.03 -8.97 11.81
CA LYS A 579 -17.90 -7.99 11.11
C LYS A 579 -18.55 -7.07 12.14
N SER A 580 -18.61 -5.79 11.83
CA SER A 580 -19.24 -4.78 12.67
C SER A 580 -20.16 -3.90 11.85
N LYS A 581 -21.45 -4.02 12.07
CA LYS A 581 -22.45 -3.12 11.46
C LYS A 581 -22.30 -1.68 11.93
N PHE A 582 -21.71 -1.49 13.11
CA PHE A 582 -21.38 -0.16 13.59
C PHE A 582 -20.33 0.51 12.71
N MET A 583 -19.26 -0.22 12.37
CA MET A 583 -18.23 0.27 11.44
C MET A 583 -18.78 0.52 10.03
N GLU A 584 -19.71 -0.34 9.57
CA GLU A 584 -20.40 -0.13 8.29
C GLU A 584 -21.23 1.17 8.29
N LYS A 585 -21.87 1.52 9.42
CA LYS A 585 -22.59 2.80 9.57
C LYS A 585 -21.64 4.00 9.62
N LEU A 586 -20.51 3.89 10.31
CA LEU A 586 -19.52 4.97 10.36
C LEU A 586 -18.93 5.26 8.98
N ALA A 587 -18.73 4.22 8.19
CA ALA A 587 -18.23 4.34 6.82
C ALA A 587 -19.30 4.80 5.82
N ASP A 588 -20.58 4.75 6.18
CA ASP A 588 -21.77 4.89 5.32
C ASP A 588 -21.64 4.18 3.96
N ILE A 589 -21.19 2.93 4.02
CA ILE A 589 -21.09 2.09 2.81
C ILE A 589 -22.51 1.65 2.37
N GLN A 590 -23.49 2.51 2.53
CA GLN A 590 -24.77 2.34 1.87
C GLN A 590 -24.62 2.83 0.43
N VAL A 591 -24.16 1.94 -0.44
CA VAL A 591 -24.47 2.05 -1.87
C VAL A 591 -25.97 1.79 -2.00
N THR A 592 -26.76 2.77 -1.64
CA THR A 592 -28.19 2.76 -1.98
C THR A 592 -28.29 2.95 -3.49
N GLU A 593 -29.30 2.31 -4.11
CA GLU A 593 -29.71 2.67 -5.48
C GLU A 593 -29.93 4.19 -5.61
N GLU A 594 -30.19 4.92 -4.53
CA GLU A 594 -30.28 6.39 -4.44
C GLU A 594 -28.92 7.11 -4.61
N LEU A 595 -27.80 6.57 -4.15
CA LEU A 595 -26.47 7.16 -4.42
C LEU A 595 -26.05 6.93 -5.87
N MET A 596 -26.48 5.83 -6.49
CA MET A 596 -26.27 5.60 -7.93
C MET A 596 -27.04 6.60 -8.80
N ASP A 597 -28.14 7.16 -8.31
CA ASP A 597 -28.89 8.25 -8.96
C ASP A 597 -28.30 9.64 -8.65
N GLN A 598 -27.39 9.75 -7.65
CA GLN A 598 -26.73 11.01 -7.23
C GLN A 598 -25.28 11.13 -7.69
N VAL A 599 -24.74 10.17 -8.47
CA VAL A 599 -23.49 10.43 -9.18
C VAL A 599 -23.75 11.61 -10.11
N GLN A 600 -23.41 12.81 -9.66
CA GLN A 600 -23.46 14.01 -10.47
C GLN A 600 -22.41 13.86 -11.56
N ALA A 601 -22.79 13.15 -12.62
CA ALA A 601 -22.04 13.21 -13.84
C ALA A 601 -21.91 14.68 -14.19
N SER A 602 -20.71 15.16 -14.39
CA SER A 602 -20.51 16.54 -14.83
C SER A 602 -19.67 16.58 -16.09
N ALA A 603 -19.99 17.48 -16.96
CA ALA A 603 -19.23 17.77 -18.16
C ALA A 603 -19.09 19.27 -18.36
N THR A 604 -18.05 19.71 -19.06
CA THR A 604 -17.95 21.07 -19.55
C THR A 604 -18.71 21.16 -20.86
N VAL A 605 -19.63 22.11 -20.99
CA VAL A 605 -20.39 22.35 -22.22
C VAL A 605 -20.11 23.76 -22.71
N ASP A 606 -19.61 23.86 -23.92
CA ASP A 606 -19.36 25.13 -24.60
C ASP A 606 -20.32 25.30 -25.77
N TYR A 607 -20.77 26.54 -25.99
CA TYR A 607 -21.71 26.93 -27.03
C TYR A 607 -21.04 27.95 -27.96
N TYR A 608 -21.02 27.65 -29.26
CA TYR A 608 -20.35 28.47 -30.26
C TYR A 608 -21.35 29.03 -31.27
N ARG A 609 -21.10 30.27 -31.69
CA ARG A 609 -21.82 30.87 -32.82
C ARG A 609 -21.32 30.26 -34.12
N THR A 610 -22.18 29.81 -34.96
CA THR A 610 -21.80 29.39 -36.32
C THR A 610 -22.02 30.50 -37.32
N GLY A 611 -21.66 30.28 -38.59
CA GLY A 611 -21.95 31.23 -39.69
C GLY A 611 -23.43 31.44 -39.95
N ASP A 612 -24.31 30.55 -39.43
CA ASP A 612 -25.78 30.69 -39.47
C ASP A 612 -26.27 31.14 -38.08
N PRO A 613 -26.93 32.31 -37.97
CA PRO A 613 -27.40 32.84 -36.69
C PRO A 613 -28.50 31.95 -36.01
N ASN A 614 -29.08 30.98 -36.73
CA ASN A 614 -30.06 30.06 -36.21
C ASN A 614 -29.46 28.73 -35.76
N VAL A 615 -28.16 28.54 -35.86
CA VAL A 615 -27.49 27.30 -35.52
C VAL A 615 -26.38 27.55 -34.52
N LEU A 616 -26.36 26.80 -33.41
CA LEU A 616 -25.29 26.76 -32.44
C LEU A 616 -24.51 25.47 -32.61
N GLU A 617 -23.18 25.57 -32.61
CA GLU A 617 -22.30 24.40 -32.39
C GLU A 617 -22.14 24.22 -30.89
N ILE A 618 -22.29 23.00 -30.41
CA ILE A 618 -22.21 22.64 -28.99
C ILE A 618 -21.13 21.59 -28.84
N ARG A 619 -20.23 21.79 -27.88
CA ARG A 619 -19.14 20.87 -27.54
C ARG A 619 -19.21 20.50 -26.07
N ALA A 620 -19.24 19.19 -25.77
CA ALA A 620 -19.19 18.64 -24.44
C ALA A 620 -17.92 17.82 -24.25
N TYR A 621 -17.19 18.07 -23.17
CA TYR A 621 -15.91 17.47 -22.89
C TYR A 621 -15.62 17.48 -21.37
N ASN A 622 -14.49 16.91 -20.91
CA ASN A 622 -14.12 16.80 -19.50
C ASN A 622 -15.22 16.14 -18.67
N PHE A 623 -15.69 14.99 -19.13
CA PHE A 623 -16.69 14.22 -18.38
C PHE A 623 -16.09 13.68 -17.10
N LYS A 624 -16.60 14.14 -15.96
CA LYS A 624 -16.20 13.66 -14.63
C LYS A 624 -17.19 12.65 -14.11
N SER A 625 -16.72 11.73 -13.28
CA SER A 625 -17.50 10.67 -12.64
C SER A 625 -18.19 9.67 -13.59
N LEU A 626 -17.94 9.74 -14.90
CA LEU A 626 -18.37 8.77 -15.91
C LEU A 626 -17.13 8.27 -16.64
N LYS A 627 -16.64 7.10 -16.28
CA LYS A 627 -15.45 6.45 -16.91
C LYS A 627 -15.83 5.19 -17.68
N GLU A 628 -17.09 5.07 -18.12
CA GLU A 628 -17.55 3.98 -18.97
C GLU A 628 -17.69 4.42 -20.42
N GLU A 629 -17.71 3.46 -21.32
CA GLU A 629 -17.89 3.72 -22.74
C GLU A 629 -19.26 4.35 -22.99
N PHE A 630 -19.29 5.52 -23.65
CA PHE A 630 -20.51 6.24 -23.98
C PHE A 630 -21.14 5.65 -25.24
N MET A 631 -22.39 5.30 -25.14
CA MET A 631 -23.21 4.92 -26.31
C MET A 631 -23.87 6.13 -26.95
N LYS A 632 -24.22 7.14 -26.16
CA LYS A 632 -24.94 8.31 -26.64
C LYS A 632 -24.68 9.50 -25.72
N VAL A 633 -24.44 10.66 -26.30
CA VAL A 633 -24.44 11.95 -25.60
C VAL A 633 -25.51 12.83 -26.27
N GLU A 634 -26.41 13.37 -25.47
CA GLU A 634 -27.56 14.10 -25.93
C GLU A 634 -27.76 15.38 -25.13
N LEU A 635 -27.96 16.51 -25.82
CA LEU A 635 -28.31 17.76 -25.18
C LEU A 635 -29.77 18.11 -25.52
N GLU A 636 -30.51 18.44 -24.47
CA GLU A 636 -31.89 18.94 -24.57
C GLU A 636 -31.91 20.42 -24.20
N LEU A 637 -32.46 21.26 -25.07
CA LEU A 637 -32.59 22.71 -24.88
C LEU A 637 -34.05 23.12 -24.91
N VAL A 638 -34.51 23.82 -23.87
CA VAL A 638 -35.88 24.29 -23.72
C VAL A 638 -35.82 25.78 -23.36
N SER A 639 -36.60 26.59 -24.08
CA SER A 639 -36.80 28.01 -23.72
C SER A 639 -38.00 28.15 -22.78
N SER A 640 -37.85 28.93 -21.70
CA SER A 640 -38.93 29.22 -20.75
C SER A 640 -40.12 29.92 -21.41
N SER A 641 -39.88 30.65 -22.50
CA SER A 641 -40.92 31.31 -23.30
C SER A 641 -41.73 30.36 -24.21
N ALA A 642 -41.18 29.16 -24.49
CA ALA A 642 -41.78 28.15 -25.36
C ALA A 642 -41.52 26.72 -24.83
N PRO A 643 -42.02 26.34 -23.65
CA PRO A 643 -41.68 25.09 -22.97
C PRO A 643 -42.13 23.81 -23.74
N GLU A 644 -43.01 23.95 -24.72
CA GLU A 644 -43.42 22.83 -25.57
C GLU A 644 -42.45 22.61 -26.77
N ASP A 645 -41.59 23.59 -27.09
CA ASP A 645 -40.61 23.50 -28.17
C ASP A 645 -39.25 22.99 -27.63
N VAL A 646 -39.19 21.69 -27.40
CA VAL A 646 -37.98 21.00 -26.92
C VAL A 646 -37.06 20.70 -28.10
N ARG A 647 -35.83 21.23 -28.07
CA ARG A 647 -34.81 20.96 -29.08
C ARG A 647 -33.80 19.92 -28.53
N THR A 648 -33.61 18.86 -29.28
CA THR A 648 -32.71 17.78 -28.87
C THR A 648 -31.59 17.61 -29.88
N LEU A 649 -30.36 17.53 -29.41
CA LEU A 649 -29.16 17.28 -30.20
C LEU A 649 -28.53 15.97 -29.74
N GLU A 650 -28.45 14.98 -30.61
CA GLU A 650 -27.58 13.83 -30.43
C GLU A 650 -26.19 14.19 -30.95
N MET A 651 -25.20 14.16 -30.05
CA MET A 651 -23.82 14.59 -30.33
C MET A 651 -22.98 13.41 -30.85
N THR A 652 -21.95 13.71 -31.61
CA THR A 652 -20.99 12.73 -32.13
C THR A 652 -19.63 12.93 -31.50
N ALA A 653 -18.94 11.85 -31.18
CA ALA A 653 -17.58 11.91 -30.68
C ALA A 653 -16.62 12.39 -31.77
N ASP A 654 -15.78 13.36 -31.45
CA ASP A 654 -14.77 13.88 -32.35
C ASP A 654 -13.58 12.92 -32.41
N GLU A 655 -13.06 12.64 -33.61
CA GLU A 655 -11.86 11.83 -33.76
C GLU A 655 -10.63 12.63 -33.22
N PRO A 656 -9.77 12.04 -32.37
CA PRO A 656 -8.57 12.70 -31.86
C PRO A 656 -7.64 13.11 -32.97
N GLU A 657 -7.19 14.37 -32.98
CA GLU A 657 -6.30 14.95 -34.04
C GLU A 657 -4.99 14.20 -34.18
N ASP A 658 -4.47 13.56 -33.12
CA ASP A 658 -3.17 12.88 -33.10
C ASP A 658 -3.26 11.35 -33.27
N GLY A 659 -4.44 10.81 -33.56
CA GLY A 659 -4.63 9.35 -33.73
C GLY A 659 -4.41 8.55 -32.44
N GLN A 660 -4.50 9.17 -31.28
CA GLN A 660 -4.51 8.48 -29.99
C GLN A 660 -5.82 7.69 -29.84
N ALA A 661 -5.72 6.49 -29.30
CA ALA A 661 -6.91 5.72 -28.93
C ALA A 661 -7.40 6.27 -27.58
N LEU A 662 -8.41 7.14 -27.62
CA LEU A 662 -9.09 7.65 -26.43
C LEU A 662 -10.36 6.84 -26.17
N GLU A 663 -10.68 6.63 -24.90
CA GLU A 663 -11.98 6.10 -24.50
C GLU A 663 -13.08 7.16 -24.73
N THR A 664 -14.32 6.75 -24.98
CA THR A 664 -15.40 7.67 -25.37
C THR A 664 -15.69 8.77 -24.35
N TYR A 665 -15.45 8.53 -23.07
CA TYR A 665 -15.56 9.52 -21.99
C TYR A 665 -14.42 10.56 -21.96
N GLN A 666 -13.31 10.29 -22.64
CA GLN A 666 -12.17 11.21 -22.78
C GLN A 666 -12.27 12.06 -24.04
N MET A 667 -13.22 11.74 -24.92
CA MET A 667 -13.42 12.44 -26.18
C MET A 667 -14.23 13.72 -26.00
N THR A 668 -14.04 14.68 -26.92
CA THR A 668 -14.99 15.77 -27.12
C THR A 668 -16.16 15.23 -27.91
N TRP A 669 -17.35 15.58 -27.52
CA TRP A 669 -18.59 15.29 -28.25
C TRP A 669 -19.16 16.59 -28.78
N SER A 670 -19.47 16.65 -30.06
CA SER A 670 -19.91 17.88 -30.69
C SER A 670 -21.11 17.68 -31.61
N GLY A 671 -21.79 18.78 -31.91
CA GLY A 671 -22.88 18.77 -32.85
C GLY A 671 -23.54 20.14 -33.03
N ASN A 672 -24.36 20.26 -34.07
CA ASN A 672 -25.01 21.51 -34.44
C ASN A 672 -26.52 21.44 -34.08
N LEU A 673 -26.99 22.39 -33.29
CA LEU A 673 -28.39 22.52 -32.87
C LEU A 673 -29.06 23.70 -33.58
N ASP A 674 -30.20 23.43 -34.23
CA ASP A 674 -31.08 24.47 -34.78
C ASP A 674 -31.86 25.13 -33.63
N VAL A 675 -31.60 26.41 -33.40
CA VAL A 675 -32.23 27.24 -32.38
C VAL A 675 -33.17 28.30 -33.00
N SER A 676 -33.53 28.13 -34.27
CA SER A 676 -34.39 29.07 -34.98
C SER A 676 -35.70 29.29 -34.25
N GLY A 677 -36.04 30.55 -33.96
CA GLY A 677 -37.27 30.95 -33.30
C GLY A 677 -37.32 30.75 -31.78
N LEU A 678 -36.23 30.22 -31.15
CA LEU A 678 -36.14 30.14 -29.70
C LEU A 678 -35.59 31.46 -29.10
N ASP A 679 -36.15 31.84 -27.96
CA ASP A 679 -35.60 32.87 -27.11
C ASP A 679 -34.48 32.26 -26.21
N LEU A 680 -33.23 32.66 -26.49
CA LEU A 680 -32.07 32.14 -25.78
C LEU A 680 -31.72 32.92 -24.50
N THR A 681 -32.53 33.95 -24.14
CA THR A 681 -32.26 34.76 -22.93
C THR A 681 -32.76 34.09 -21.65
N ASP A 682 -33.58 33.05 -21.76
CA ASP A 682 -34.02 32.26 -20.61
C ASP A 682 -34.30 30.82 -21.06
N VAL A 683 -33.26 30.01 -21.03
CA VAL A 683 -33.27 28.62 -21.45
C VAL A 683 -32.82 27.68 -20.35
N THR A 684 -33.24 26.43 -20.44
CA THR A 684 -32.67 25.30 -19.72
C THR A 684 -32.06 24.35 -20.73
N ALA A 685 -30.75 24.09 -20.59
CA ALA A 685 -30.01 23.13 -21.39
C ALA A 685 -29.57 21.99 -20.50
N THR A 686 -29.98 20.76 -20.82
CA THR A 686 -29.64 19.56 -20.04
C THR A 686 -28.84 18.60 -20.91
N LEU A 687 -27.61 18.28 -20.47
CA LEU A 687 -26.75 17.27 -21.10
C LEU A 687 -27.02 15.91 -20.46
N ARG A 688 -27.26 14.88 -21.29
CA ARG A 688 -27.43 13.49 -20.84
C ARG A 688 -26.46 12.57 -21.54
N VAL A 689 -25.94 11.63 -20.80
CA VAL A 689 -25.00 10.61 -21.29
C VAL A 689 -25.59 9.23 -21.04
N THR A 690 -25.68 8.42 -22.09
CA THR A 690 -26.07 7.01 -21.99
C THR A 690 -24.82 6.15 -22.16
N ILE A 691 -24.54 5.31 -21.20
CA ILE A 691 -23.39 4.42 -21.20
C ILE A 691 -23.75 3.02 -21.72
N VAL A 692 -22.73 2.21 -21.96
CA VAL A 692 -22.83 0.86 -22.58
C VAL A 692 -23.83 -0.08 -21.90
N ASN A 693 -24.09 0.06 -20.62
CA ASN A 693 -25.07 -0.73 -19.88
C ASN A 693 -26.53 -0.27 -20.08
N GLY A 694 -26.75 0.82 -20.81
CA GLY A 694 -28.06 1.42 -21.10
C GLY A 694 -28.56 2.41 -20.06
N ASN A 695 -27.80 2.69 -18.99
CA ASN A 695 -28.15 3.73 -18.04
C ASN A 695 -27.87 5.11 -18.62
N THR A 696 -28.74 6.08 -18.31
CA THR A 696 -28.63 7.48 -18.75
C THR A 696 -28.42 8.35 -17.52
N TYR A 697 -27.42 9.21 -17.58
CA TYR A 697 -27.05 10.14 -16.53
C TYR A 697 -27.19 11.58 -17.02
N GLU A 698 -27.59 12.47 -16.14
CA GLU A 698 -27.56 13.91 -16.39
C GLU A 698 -26.15 14.42 -16.06
N ALA A 699 -25.43 14.90 -17.08
CA ALA A 699 -24.02 15.33 -16.99
C ALA A 699 -23.86 16.86 -16.90
N GLY A 700 -24.93 17.58 -16.69
CA GLY A 700 -24.97 19.01 -16.47
C GLY A 700 -26.27 19.66 -16.92
N THR A 701 -26.71 20.64 -16.15
CA THR A 701 -27.88 21.48 -16.49
C THR A 701 -27.47 22.96 -16.37
N PHE A 702 -27.68 23.71 -17.43
CA PHE A 702 -27.57 25.16 -17.46
C PHE A 702 -28.95 25.78 -17.48
N THR A 703 -29.17 26.81 -16.67
CA THR A 703 -30.42 27.59 -16.70
C THR A 703 -30.06 29.08 -16.66
N GLY A 704 -30.55 29.83 -17.65
CA GLY A 704 -30.33 31.27 -17.73
C GLY A 704 -30.21 31.82 -19.13
N ASP A 705 -29.58 32.98 -19.26
CA ASP A 705 -29.32 33.65 -20.54
C ASP A 705 -28.12 33.02 -21.26
N LEU A 706 -28.41 32.16 -22.25
CA LEU A 706 -27.37 31.47 -23.02
C LEU A 706 -26.61 32.43 -23.92
N THR A 707 -27.16 33.60 -24.26
CA THR A 707 -26.50 34.57 -25.15
C THR A 707 -25.22 35.17 -24.56
N GLU A 708 -25.11 35.20 -23.21
CA GLU A 708 -23.93 35.66 -22.49
C GLU A 708 -22.77 34.64 -22.51
N TYR A 709 -23.06 33.37 -22.82
CA TYR A 709 -22.10 32.26 -22.81
C TYR A 709 -21.68 31.81 -24.22
N LEU A 710 -22.22 32.48 -25.28
CA LEU A 710 -21.88 32.15 -26.65
C LEU A 710 -20.47 32.62 -26.98
N LYS A 711 -19.61 31.68 -27.40
CA LYS A 711 -18.25 31.94 -27.90
C LYS A 711 -18.27 32.17 -29.41
N ASP A 712 -17.36 32.96 -29.90
CA ASP A 712 -17.08 33.08 -31.35
C ASP A 712 -16.08 31.92 -31.70
N GLU A 713 -16.26 31.31 -32.88
CA GLU A 713 -15.45 30.18 -33.37
C GLU A 713 -13.97 30.55 -33.55
#